data_2216032ed84010ff830b596d30ac11b3
#
_entry.id   2216032ed84010ff830b596d30ac11b3
#
_cell.length_a   1.000
_cell.length_b   1.000
_cell.length_c   1.000
_cell.angle_alpha   90.00
_cell.angle_beta   90.00
_cell.angle_gamma   90.00
#
_symmetry.space_group_name_H-M   'P 1'
#
loop_
_entity.id
_entity.type
_entity.pdbx_description
1 polymer ?
#
loop_
_entity_poly.entity_id
_entity_poly.type
_entity_poly.pdbx_seq_one_letter_code
_entity_poly.pdbx_strand_id
1 'polypeptide(L)'
;MSSNLDRADSPAATAADAPPGQPMATAADAPPGQVPARPVPPTARQIPRERTHHGDTVVDEYAWLAGKDDPETIAYLEAENAYTAAMTAGQAGLRETIFGEIKGRTKETDLSVPARKGGWWYYTRTVAGKQYAVHCRCPARPGENTPPRTDESRPLPGEETLLDGNELAGDAPFFSLGAFGVSPDGRLLAYSTDFAGSERYTLRIKDLVTGEIAPDEIPDTHYGCAWSRDGSALFYVTADAAWRPYRVWRHLVGTPAADDTIVLEESDERFWVGVGLTRSERYLRIVASSKLTSEVWLLDAAEPMAQPRPVLPRRHGVEYSVEHQAGPGGPGGPAVGAPGGPGDPGDSGRLLILHNDGALNFELSAVPLPARGAPADMASPAGDPASAGPLADPGGLTPVVVHRDDTRLLAVDAFAGHLVVHFRRDGLTGLRIIGTDGGEREISFPEPLYQVFPSANPQYDSRVYRLHYTSLATPDSVYDAALDTGELSLLKRKPVLPLPGEGSYDPGDYEQHREWATAGDGTRVPISLICRKGTPRDGSAPCVLYGYGSYEMSADPYFSVSRLSLLDRGFVYAVAHVRGGGEMGRRWYDDGKMLRKTNTFTDFVACAEHLVSSGWTSPRRLIARGGSAGGLLVGAAANLAPQAFGGIVAHVPFVDSLTTILDPSLPLTVTEWEEWGNPVDDAQVYAYMKAYSPYENIGDRAYPPILAITSLNDTRVLYHEPAKWIARLRATAHGGPFLLKTEMVAGHGGRSGRYDAWREEAMILAWIVTTAAG
;
A
#
# COMPACT_ATOMS: atom_id res chain seq x y z
N MET A 1 46.31 4.00 -34.81
CA MET A 1 47.17 2.82 -34.67
C MET A 1 46.27 1.76 -34.05
N SER A 2 45.58 0.97 -34.84
CA SER A 2 45.95 -0.35 -35.36
C SER A 2 46.32 -1.28 -34.20
N SER A 3 45.69 -2.40 -33.97
CA SER A 3 45.08 -3.40 -34.85
C SER A 3 44.44 -4.51 -33.99
N ASN A 4 43.26 -4.96 -34.44
CA ASN A 4 43.02 -6.33 -34.96
C ASN A 4 42.91 -7.49 -33.94
N LEU A 5 41.66 -8.03 -33.88
CA LEU A 5 41.23 -9.34 -34.34
C LEU A 5 41.65 -10.54 -33.45
N ASP A 6 40.66 -11.23 -32.87
CA ASP A 6 40.35 -12.53 -33.45
C ASP A 6 38.96 -13.03 -32.98
N ARG A 7 38.19 -13.48 -33.98
CA ARG A 7 37.00 -14.29 -33.85
C ARG A 7 37.40 -15.72 -33.43
N ALA A 8 36.68 -16.27 -32.47
CA ALA A 8 36.59 -17.70 -32.32
C ALA A 8 35.12 -18.11 -32.26
N ASP A 9 34.72 -18.80 -33.34
CA ASP A 9 33.46 -19.54 -33.45
C ASP A 9 33.37 -20.60 -32.34
N SER A 10 32.23 -20.68 -31.67
CA SER A 10 31.85 -21.85 -30.91
C SER A 10 30.60 -22.45 -31.49
N PRO A 11 30.56 -23.75 -31.72
CA PRO A 11 29.50 -24.43 -32.46
C PRO A 11 28.23 -24.60 -31.62
N ALA A 12 27.11 -24.52 -32.29
CA ALA A 12 25.78 -24.85 -31.77
C ALA A 12 25.80 -26.27 -31.16
N ALA A 13 25.53 -26.39 -29.88
CA ALA A 13 25.22 -27.65 -29.22
C ALA A 13 23.77 -28.05 -29.57
N THR A 14 23.66 -29.10 -30.33
CA THR A 14 22.42 -29.83 -30.56
C THR A 14 21.87 -30.37 -29.24
N ALA A 15 20.57 -30.20 -29.03
CA ALA A 15 19.83 -30.81 -27.94
C ALA A 15 20.03 -32.35 -28.00
N ALA A 16 20.69 -32.90 -26.99
CA ALA A 16 20.72 -34.32 -26.75
C ALA A 16 19.68 -34.69 -25.71
N ASP A 17 18.93 -35.76 -26.05
CA ASP A 17 17.81 -36.33 -25.30
C ASP A 17 18.10 -36.47 -23.79
N ALA A 18 17.23 -35.85 -22.97
CA ALA A 18 17.08 -36.21 -21.58
C ALA A 18 16.33 -37.55 -21.48
N PRO A 19 16.74 -38.48 -20.62
CA PRO A 19 16.01 -39.74 -20.45
C PRO A 19 14.60 -39.48 -19.89
N PRO A 20 13.59 -40.27 -20.27
CA PRO A 20 12.22 -40.09 -19.81
C PRO A 20 12.15 -40.18 -18.28
N GLY A 21 11.61 -39.18 -17.65
CA GLY A 21 11.41 -39.11 -16.20
C GLY A 21 10.64 -40.34 -15.70
N GLN A 22 11.15 -40.93 -14.63
CA GLN A 22 10.41 -41.94 -13.89
C GLN A 22 9.08 -41.34 -13.41
N PRO A 23 7.95 -42.05 -13.59
CA PRO A 23 6.68 -41.56 -13.04
C PRO A 23 6.79 -41.45 -11.52
N MET A 24 6.44 -40.27 -10.99
CA MET A 24 6.25 -40.11 -9.53
C MET A 24 5.26 -41.19 -9.07
N ALA A 25 5.67 -41.97 -8.08
CA ALA A 25 4.80 -42.94 -7.44
C ALA A 25 3.50 -42.26 -6.96
N THR A 26 2.37 -42.72 -7.46
CA THR A 26 1.08 -42.27 -6.96
C THR A 26 0.84 -42.88 -5.59
N ALA A 27 0.12 -42.18 -4.73
CA ALA A 27 -0.20 -42.60 -3.34
C ALA A 27 -0.98 -43.94 -3.23
N ALA A 28 -1.21 -44.64 -4.35
CA ALA A 28 -1.86 -45.95 -4.44
C ALA A 28 -0.92 -47.16 -4.20
N ASP A 29 0.41 -46.94 -4.19
CA ASP A 29 1.39 -48.04 -4.07
C ASP A 29 1.96 -48.26 -2.66
N ALA A 30 1.44 -47.58 -1.64
CA ALA A 30 1.81 -47.84 -0.25
C ALA A 30 1.06 -49.05 0.31
N PRO A 31 1.73 -49.99 0.99
CA PRO A 31 1.05 -51.12 1.61
C PRO A 31 0.08 -50.64 2.67
N PRO A 32 -1.13 -51.23 2.77
CA PRO A 32 -2.15 -50.81 3.75
C PRO A 32 -1.63 -51.03 5.17
N GLY A 33 -1.43 -49.91 5.91
CA GLY A 33 -1.06 -49.96 7.33
C GLY A 33 0.12 -49.09 7.78
N GLN A 34 0.88 -48.49 6.88
CA GLN A 34 1.88 -47.49 7.30
C GLN A 34 1.27 -46.07 7.24
N VAL A 35 1.02 -45.49 8.42
CA VAL A 35 0.83 -44.02 8.54
C VAL A 35 2.09 -43.38 8.01
N PRO A 36 2.05 -42.53 6.97
CA PRO A 36 3.23 -41.85 6.46
C PRO A 36 3.91 -41.10 7.60
N ALA A 37 5.23 -41.29 7.74
CA ALA A 37 6.00 -40.63 8.79
C ALA A 37 5.76 -39.12 8.70
N ARG A 38 5.47 -38.50 9.84
CA ARG A 38 5.27 -37.04 9.89
C ARG A 38 6.53 -36.34 9.36
N PRO A 39 6.42 -35.38 8.44
CA PRO A 39 7.60 -34.64 7.95
C PRO A 39 8.39 -34.04 9.12
N VAL A 40 9.71 -34.15 9.05
CA VAL A 40 10.62 -33.60 10.07
C VAL A 40 10.96 -32.16 9.68
N PRO A 41 10.79 -31.19 10.59
CA PRO A 41 11.12 -29.81 10.29
C PRO A 41 12.63 -29.63 10.08
N PRO A 42 13.06 -28.71 9.19
CA PRO A 42 14.46 -28.30 9.10
C PRO A 42 14.93 -27.73 10.43
N THR A 43 16.18 -28.01 10.78
CA THR A 43 16.84 -27.47 11.96
C THR A 43 17.86 -26.43 11.53
N ALA A 44 17.62 -25.16 11.86
CA ALA A 44 18.60 -24.12 11.64
C ALA A 44 19.82 -24.30 12.56
N ARG A 45 21.01 -24.13 12.00
CA ARG A 45 22.25 -24.19 12.77
C ARG A 45 22.29 -23.04 13.76
N GLN A 46 22.70 -23.30 14.99
CA GLN A 46 22.90 -22.28 16.01
C GLN A 46 24.35 -21.78 15.95
N ILE A 47 24.53 -20.50 15.57
CA ILE A 47 25.84 -19.82 15.55
C ILE A 47 25.72 -18.59 16.42
N PRO A 48 26.13 -18.65 17.70
CA PRO A 48 25.97 -17.55 18.63
C PRO A 48 26.69 -16.29 18.14
N ARG A 49 25.94 -15.19 18.03
CA ARG A 49 26.46 -13.85 17.79
C ARG A 49 26.00 -12.92 18.91
N GLU A 50 26.96 -12.36 19.62
CA GLU A 50 26.67 -11.42 20.69
C GLU A 50 26.41 -10.02 20.14
N ARG A 51 25.43 -9.34 20.73
CA ARG A 51 25.08 -7.93 20.50
C ARG A 51 24.92 -7.26 21.86
N THR A 52 25.67 -6.16 22.08
CA THR A 52 25.61 -5.40 23.34
C THR A 52 25.15 -3.98 23.08
N HIS A 53 24.06 -3.59 23.71
CA HIS A 53 23.53 -2.22 23.71
C HIS A 53 23.15 -1.83 25.15
N HIS A 54 23.51 -0.63 25.59
CA HIS A 54 23.21 -0.09 26.93
C HIS A 54 23.61 -1.02 28.07
N GLY A 55 24.68 -1.82 27.88
CA GLY A 55 25.17 -2.76 28.89
C GLY A 55 24.41 -4.09 28.94
N ASP A 56 23.39 -4.28 28.10
CA ASP A 56 22.67 -5.54 27.94
C ASP A 56 23.25 -6.32 26.75
N THR A 57 23.68 -7.56 27.01
CA THR A 57 24.23 -8.46 25.97
C THR A 57 23.20 -9.54 25.63
N VAL A 58 22.80 -9.58 24.37
CA VAL A 58 21.89 -10.56 23.82
C VAL A 58 22.66 -11.47 22.86
N VAL A 59 22.42 -12.77 22.94
CA VAL A 59 22.97 -13.77 22.00
C VAL A 59 21.92 -14.10 20.95
N ASP A 60 22.24 -13.83 19.70
CA ASP A 60 21.43 -14.22 18.54
C ASP A 60 22.07 -15.43 17.84
N GLU A 61 21.45 -16.58 17.95
CA GLU A 61 21.95 -17.83 17.40
C GLU A 61 21.69 -17.98 15.89
N TYR A 62 20.77 -17.18 15.34
CA TYR A 62 20.28 -17.27 13.96
C TYR A 62 20.62 -16.03 13.11
N ALA A 63 21.48 -15.14 13.59
CA ALA A 63 21.92 -13.93 12.88
C ALA A 63 22.52 -14.24 11.49
N TRP A 64 23.08 -15.42 11.29
CA TRP A 64 23.66 -15.86 10.02
C TRP A 64 22.63 -15.93 8.87
N LEU A 65 21.33 -16.12 9.18
CA LEU A 65 20.26 -16.11 8.20
C LEU A 65 20.08 -14.77 7.47
N ALA A 66 20.71 -13.69 7.93
CA ALA A 66 20.74 -12.41 7.23
C ALA A 66 21.59 -12.42 5.95
N GLY A 67 22.44 -13.43 5.76
CA GLY A 67 23.27 -13.59 4.56
C GLY A 67 22.45 -14.03 3.34
N LYS A 68 21.85 -13.08 2.61
CA LYS A 68 20.94 -13.35 1.49
C LYS A 68 21.56 -14.20 0.38
N ASP A 69 22.85 -13.98 0.09
CA ASP A 69 23.57 -14.67 -0.99
C ASP A 69 24.34 -15.89 -0.50
N ASP A 70 24.25 -16.21 0.80
CA ASP A 70 24.88 -17.41 1.36
C ASP A 70 24.14 -18.66 0.90
N PRO A 71 24.81 -19.62 0.22
CA PRO A 71 24.20 -20.87 -0.22
C PRO A 71 23.54 -21.66 0.92
N GLU A 72 24.05 -21.56 2.16
CA GLU A 72 23.48 -22.24 3.32
C GLU A 72 22.13 -21.60 3.73
N THR A 73 22.03 -20.28 3.68
CA THR A 73 20.78 -19.57 3.90
C THR A 73 19.72 -19.95 2.87
N ILE A 74 20.10 -19.94 1.58
CA ILE A 74 19.18 -20.34 0.50
C ILE A 74 18.73 -21.78 0.68
N ALA A 75 19.64 -22.71 0.94
CA ALA A 75 19.30 -24.12 1.16
C ALA A 75 18.37 -24.32 2.37
N TYR A 76 18.55 -23.54 3.45
CA TYR A 76 17.66 -23.58 4.60
C TYR A 76 16.25 -23.09 4.24
N LEU A 77 16.12 -21.97 3.52
CA LEU A 77 14.82 -21.43 3.09
C LEU A 77 14.09 -22.38 2.13
N GLU A 78 14.81 -23.03 1.23
CA GLU A 78 14.26 -24.07 0.34
C GLU A 78 13.78 -25.30 1.12
N ALA A 79 14.55 -25.74 2.12
CA ALA A 79 14.14 -26.83 3.01
C ALA A 79 12.89 -26.47 3.82
N GLU A 80 12.76 -25.22 4.29
CA GLU A 80 11.55 -24.72 4.94
C GLU A 80 10.34 -24.73 4.01
N ASN A 81 10.52 -24.31 2.76
CA ASN A 81 9.50 -24.39 1.73
C ASN A 81 9.04 -25.84 1.48
N ALA A 82 9.99 -26.76 1.36
CA ALA A 82 9.70 -28.18 1.18
C ALA A 82 8.95 -28.77 2.39
N TYR A 83 9.37 -28.42 3.61
CA TYR A 83 8.69 -28.85 4.84
C TYR A 83 7.27 -28.30 4.91
N THR A 84 7.06 -27.01 4.64
CA THR A 84 5.73 -26.39 4.62
C THR A 84 4.84 -27.01 3.56
N ALA A 85 5.36 -27.31 2.38
CA ALA A 85 4.63 -28.01 1.33
C ALA A 85 4.21 -29.42 1.77
N ALA A 86 5.10 -30.18 2.42
CA ALA A 86 4.83 -31.51 2.92
C ALA A 86 3.76 -31.50 4.05
N MET A 87 3.88 -30.56 5.01
CA MET A 87 2.93 -30.41 6.12
C MET A 87 1.54 -30.01 5.67
N THR A 88 1.44 -29.31 4.55
CA THR A 88 0.18 -28.81 3.99
C THR A 88 -0.27 -29.59 2.74
N ALA A 89 0.37 -30.72 2.41
CA ALA A 89 0.05 -31.55 1.24
C ALA A 89 -1.41 -32.03 1.23
N GLY A 90 -1.95 -32.42 2.40
CA GLY A 90 -3.35 -32.81 2.55
C GLY A 90 -4.38 -31.72 2.22
N GLN A 91 -3.94 -30.47 2.11
CA GLN A 91 -4.81 -29.33 1.76
C GLN A 91 -4.86 -29.04 0.24
N ALA A 92 -4.16 -29.81 -0.59
CA ALA A 92 -4.03 -29.54 -2.03
C ALA A 92 -5.41 -29.42 -2.74
N GLY A 93 -6.32 -30.36 -2.46
CA GLY A 93 -7.69 -30.30 -3.01
C GLY A 93 -8.47 -29.06 -2.57
N LEU A 94 -8.35 -28.66 -1.30
CA LEU A 94 -9.00 -27.46 -0.77
C LEU A 94 -8.40 -26.18 -1.39
N ARG A 95 -7.08 -26.11 -1.60
CA ARG A 95 -6.43 -24.98 -2.28
C ARG A 95 -6.95 -24.80 -3.70
N GLU A 96 -7.02 -25.88 -4.47
CA GLU A 96 -7.55 -25.81 -5.84
C GLU A 96 -9.04 -25.43 -5.84
N THR A 97 -9.83 -25.91 -4.87
CA THR A 97 -11.22 -25.50 -4.71
C THR A 97 -11.32 -24.01 -4.43
N ILE A 98 -10.60 -23.49 -3.44
CA ILE A 98 -10.62 -22.06 -3.08
C ILE A 98 -10.08 -21.20 -4.22
N PHE A 99 -9.00 -21.60 -4.88
CA PHE A 99 -8.49 -20.92 -6.08
C PHE A 99 -9.57 -20.86 -7.18
N GLY A 100 -10.25 -21.97 -7.41
CA GLY A 100 -11.37 -22.07 -8.36
C GLY A 100 -12.54 -21.17 -7.97
N GLU A 101 -12.86 -21.04 -6.67
CA GLU A 101 -13.89 -20.13 -6.15
C GLU A 101 -13.50 -18.67 -6.38
N ILE A 102 -12.27 -18.25 -6.04
CA ILE A 102 -11.78 -16.89 -6.26
C ILE A 102 -11.83 -16.53 -7.75
N LYS A 103 -11.27 -17.41 -8.59
CA LYS A 103 -11.25 -17.24 -10.04
C LYS A 103 -12.65 -17.21 -10.63
N GLY A 104 -13.49 -18.18 -10.25
CA GLY A 104 -14.85 -18.31 -10.78
C GLY A 104 -15.78 -17.15 -10.43
N ARG A 105 -15.61 -16.56 -9.25
CA ARG A 105 -16.37 -15.38 -8.81
C ARG A 105 -15.83 -14.06 -9.37
N THR A 106 -14.60 -14.05 -9.91
CA THR A 106 -13.98 -12.85 -10.47
C THR A 106 -14.24 -12.74 -11.95
N LYS A 107 -14.74 -11.60 -12.41
CA LYS A 107 -14.81 -11.27 -13.82
C LYS A 107 -13.42 -11.02 -14.37
N GLU A 108 -12.85 -11.98 -15.08
CA GLU A 108 -11.45 -11.94 -15.53
C GLU A 108 -11.20 -10.93 -16.65
N THR A 109 -12.12 -10.82 -17.62
CA THR A 109 -12.09 -9.78 -18.66
C THR A 109 -12.96 -8.63 -18.21
N ASP A 110 -12.35 -7.50 -17.90
CA ASP A 110 -13.03 -6.34 -17.35
C ASP A 110 -12.31 -5.03 -17.71
N LEU A 111 -13.04 -3.90 -17.61
CA LEU A 111 -12.49 -2.55 -17.78
C LEU A 111 -12.70 -1.74 -16.52
N SER A 112 -11.73 -0.89 -16.14
CA SER A 112 -12.00 0.18 -15.18
C SER A 112 -12.96 1.22 -15.76
N VAL A 113 -13.60 2.03 -14.92
CA VAL A 113 -14.38 3.16 -15.41
C VAL A 113 -13.44 4.20 -16.01
N PRO A 114 -13.62 4.61 -17.29
CA PRO A 114 -12.74 5.58 -17.92
C PRO A 114 -12.74 6.94 -17.20
N ALA A 115 -11.54 7.49 -16.94
CA ALA A 115 -11.33 8.81 -16.35
C ALA A 115 -10.88 9.80 -17.43
N ARG A 116 -11.51 10.97 -17.48
CA ARG A 116 -11.18 11.99 -18.47
C ARG A 116 -9.97 12.82 -18.02
N LYS A 117 -9.01 12.99 -18.92
CA LYS A 117 -7.95 14.00 -18.82
C LYS A 117 -7.77 14.68 -20.18
N GLY A 118 -8.10 15.96 -20.25
CA GLY A 118 -8.05 16.72 -21.50
C GLY A 118 -8.92 16.13 -22.61
N GLY A 119 -8.30 15.78 -23.74
CA GLY A 119 -8.95 15.19 -24.92
C GLY A 119 -9.08 13.67 -24.89
N TRP A 120 -8.81 13.01 -23.78
CA TRP A 120 -8.74 11.55 -23.69
C TRP A 120 -9.48 10.98 -22.48
N TRP A 121 -10.02 9.75 -22.66
CA TRP A 121 -10.49 8.86 -21.61
C TRP A 121 -9.44 7.79 -21.35
N TYR A 122 -8.91 7.71 -20.13
CA TYR A 122 -7.91 6.74 -19.69
C TYR A 122 -8.56 5.64 -18.87
N TYR A 123 -8.18 4.40 -19.10
CA TYR A 123 -8.71 3.23 -18.39
C TYR A 123 -7.76 2.05 -18.48
N THR A 124 -7.99 1.06 -17.62
CA THR A 124 -7.28 -0.22 -17.66
C THR A 124 -8.22 -1.32 -18.12
N ARG A 125 -7.66 -2.27 -18.85
CA ARG A 125 -8.30 -3.50 -19.28
C ARG A 125 -7.63 -4.69 -18.66
N THR A 126 -8.38 -5.66 -18.11
CA THR A 126 -7.89 -7.00 -17.79
C THR A 126 -8.40 -7.98 -18.81
N VAL A 127 -7.65 -9.05 -19.08
CA VAL A 127 -7.99 -10.08 -20.07
C VAL A 127 -7.89 -11.45 -19.40
N ALA A 128 -8.89 -12.31 -19.62
CA ALA A 128 -8.89 -13.68 -19.09
C ALA A 128 -7.61 -14.43 -19.49
N GLY A 129 -7.00 -15.11 -18.53
CA GLY A 129 -5.73 -15.83 -18.72
C GLY A 129 -4.47 -14.96 -18.66
N LYS A 130 -4.59 -13.63 -18.55
CA LYS A 130 -3.46 -12.70 -18.45
C LYS A 130 -3.25 -12.23 -17.01
N GLN A 131 -1.98 -12.07 -16.60
CA GLN A 131 -1.58 -11.73 -15.23
C GLN A 131 -1.75 -10.24 -14.90
N TYR A 132 -1.46 -9.36 -15.88
CA TYR A 132 -1.33 -7.92 -15.67
C TYR A 132 -2.38 -7.13 -16.48
N ALA A 133 -2.56 -5.87 -16.08
CA ALA A 133 -3.46 -4.96 -16.78
C ALA A 133 -2.83 -4.44 -18.08
N VAL A 134 -3.71 -4.08 -19.01
CA VAL A 134 -3.40 -3.29 -20.21
C VAL A 134 -3.90 -1.87 -19.97
N HIS A 135 -3.03 -0.88 -20.11
CA HIS A 135 -3.36 0.53 -19.98
C HIS A 135 -3.77 1.09 -21.34
N CYS A 136 -4.96 1.67 -21.39
CA CYS A 136 -5.56 2.14 -22.63
C CYS A 136 -6.04 3.58 -22.51
N ARG A 137 -6.23 4.23 -23.67
CA ARG A 137 -6.98 5.48 -23.80
C ARG A 137 -7.86 5.46 -25.05
N CYS A 138 -8.90 6.30 -25.06
CA CYS A 138 -9.66 6.59 -26.27
C CYS A 138 -10.03 8.08 -26.32
N PRO A 139 -10.30 8.65 -27.51
CA PRO A 139 -10.62 10.06 -27.66
C PRO A 139 -11.88 10.45 -26.88
N ALA A 140 -11.82 11.60 -26.18
CA ALA A 140 -12.96 12.26 -25.58
C ALA A 140 -13.50 13.35 -26.49
N ARG A 141 -14.82 13.47 -26.62
CA ARG A 141 -15.44 14.56 -27.39
C ARG A 141 -15.37 15.85 -26.58
N PRO A 142 -15.25 17.02 -27.23
CA PRO A 142 -15.35 18.30 -26.54
C PRO A 142 -16.63 18.41 -25.70
N GLY A 143 -16.51 18.78 -24.43
CA GLY A 143 -17.64 18.90 -23.51
C GLY A 143 -18.23 17.61 -22.97
N GLU A 144 -17.71 16.43 -23.36
CA GLU A 144 -18.17 15.14 -22.86
C GLU A 144 -17.65 14.89 -21.43
N ASN A 145 -18.56 14.82 -20.46
CA ASN A 145 -18.22 14.60 -19.04
C ASN A 145 -18.69 13.22 -18.53
N THR A 146 -19.49 12.52 -19.32
CA THR A 146 -19.95 11.16 -18.99
C THR A 146 -19.01 10.15 -19.65
N PRO A 147 -18.45 9.19 -18.89
CA PRO A 147 -17.58 8.18 -19.48
C PRO A 147 -18.33 7.35 -20.54
N PRO A 148 -17.62 6.90 -21.59
CA PRO A 148 -18.23 6.04 -22.59
C PRO A 148 -18.75 4.75 -21.94
N ARG A 149 -19.87 4.24 -22.45
CA ARG A 149 -20.36 2.92 -22.01
C ARG A 149 -19.36 1.85 -22.42
N THR A 150 -18.95 1.06 -21.46
CA THR A 150 -17.99 0.00 -21.66
C THR A 150 -18.66 -1.30 -22.07
N ASP A 151 -18.19 -1.89 -23.19
CA ASP A 151 -18.46 -3.27 -23.58
C ASP A 151 -17.12 -4.01 -23.51
N GLU A 152 -16.94 -4.82 -22.47
CA GLU A 152 -15.66 -5.46 -22.20
C GLU A 152 -15.24 -6.47 -23.27
N SER A 153 -16.21 -6.91 -24.11
CA SER A 153 -15.96 -7.87 -25.18
C SER A 153 -15.20 -7.28 -26.37
N ARG A 154 -15.11 -5.95 -26.47
CA ARG A 154 -14.44 -5.25 -27.59
C ARG A 154 -13.77 -3.95 -27.15
N PRO A 155 -12.77 -3.48 -27.92
CA PRO A 155 -12.15 -2.18 -27.72
C PRO A 155 -13.17 -1.03 -27.81
N LEU A 156 -12.94 0.03 -27.05
CA LEU A 156 -13.69 1.27 -27.22
C LEU A 156 -13.35 1.94 -28.57
N PRO A 157 -14.26 2.72 -29.16
CA PRO A 157 -13.98 3.40 -30.42
C PRO A 157 -12.74 4.30 -30.33
N GLY A 158 -11.75 4.05 -31.18
CA GLY A 158 -10.47 4.77 -31.16
C GLY A 158 -9.56 4.41 -30.00
N GLU A 159 -9.73 3.22 -29.41
CA GLU A 159 -8.87 2.71 -28.34
C GLU A 159 -7.41 2.62 -28.80
N GLU A 160 -6.52 3.16 -27.99
CA GLU A 160 -5.07 3.05 -28.13
C GLU A 160 -4.51 2.34 -26.91
N THR A 161 -3.67 1.33 -27.11
CA THR A 161 -2.90 0.70 -26.03
C THR A 161 -1.68 1.56 -25.73
N LEU A 162 -1.61 2.09 -24.50
CA LEU A 162 -0.47 2.85 -24.02
C LEU A 162 0.64 1.90 -23.57
N LEU A 163 0.27 0.88 -22.77
CA LEU A 163 1.19 -0.07 -22.17
C LEU A 163 0.47 -1.40 -21.90
N ASP A 164 1.03 -2.52 -22.35
CA ASP A 164 0.59 -3.86 -21.96
C ASP A 164 1.56 -4.44 -20.94
N GLY A 165 1.12 -4.56 -19.68
CA GLY A 165 1.91 -5.14 -18.62
C GLY A 165 2.29 -6.59 -18.86
N ASN A 166 1.51 -7.33 -19.66
CA ASN A 166 1.81 -8.73 -20.00
C ASN A 166 2.93 -8.85 -21.04
N GLU A 167 2.98 -7.92 -22.01
CA GLU A 167 4.08 -7.86 -22.97
C GLU A 167 5.37 -7.44 -22.31
N LEU A 168 5.32 -6.46 -21.39
CA LEU A 168 6.46 -6.00 -20.66
C LEU A 168 7.02 -7.05 -19.70
N ALA A 169 6.15 -7.76 -19.00
CA ALA A 169 6.55 -8.83 -18.10
C ALA A 169 7.20 -10.00 -18.84
N GLY A 170 6.71 -10.33 -20.05
CA GLY A 170 7.18 -11.49 -20.80
C GLY A 170 7.19 -12.76 -19.95
N ASP A 171 8.33 -13.44 -19.90
CA ASP A 171 8.57 -14.63 -19.08
C ASP A 171 9.26 -14.31 -17.72
N ALA A 172 9.36 -13.03 -17.35
CA ALA A 172 10.00 -12.66 -16.09
C ALA A 172 9.22 -13.23 -14.89
N PRO A 173 9.90 -13.75 -13.87
CA PRO A 173 9.27 -14.35 -12.70
C PRO A 173 8.60 -13.32 -11.79
N PHE A 174 8.98 -12.07 -11.95
CA PHE A 174 8.41 -10.91 -11.24
C PHE A 174 8.30 -9.71 -12.19
N PHE A 175 7.25 -8.93 -12.05
CA PHE A 175 7.07 -7.66 -12.75
C PHE A 175 6.22 -6.71 -11.92
N SER A 176 6.69 -5.48 -11.79
CA SER A 176 5.94 -4.37 -11.18
C SER A 176 6.07 -3.10 -12.01
N LEU A 177 4.96 -2.39 -12.16
CA LEU A 177 4.90 -1.07 -12.77
C LEU A 177 4.98 -0.01 -11.65
N GLY A 178 5.98 0.87 -11.71
CA GLY A 178 6.17 1.96 -10.74
C GLY A 178 5.50 3.25 -11.18
N ALA A 179 6.24 4.12 -11.89
CA ALA A 179 5.68 5.34 -12.45
C ALA A 179 4.83 5.07 -13.70
N PHE A 180 3.79 5.88 -13.89
CA PHE A 180 2.98 5.93 -15.11
C PHE A 180 2.42 7.35 -15.27
N GLY A 181 2.95 8.13 -16.19
CA GLY A 181 2.57 9.52 -16.38
C GLY A 181 2.57 9.93 -17.85
N VAL A 182 1.42 10.33 -18.39
CA VAL A 182 1.31 10.87 -19.75
C VAL A 182 1.62 12.37 -19.72
N SER A 183 2.42 12.85 -20.68
CA SER A 183 2.74 14.27 -20.85
C SER A 183 1.49 15.13 -21.08
N PRO A 184 1.51 16.44 -20.78
CA PRO A 184 0.33 17.29 -20.90
C PRO A 184 -0.28 17.36 -22.30
N ASP A 185 0.57 17.25 -23.34
CA ASP A 185 0.13 17.19 -24.75
C ASP A 185 -0.42 15.80 -25.17
N GLY A 186 -0.31 14.81 -24.30
CA GLY A 186 -0.77 13.43 -24.56
C GLY A 186 0.13 12.62 -25.48
N ARG A 187 1.34 13.10 -25.83
CA ARG A 187 2.22 12.45 -26.78
C ARG A 187 3.20 11.47 -26.15
N LEU A 188 3.76 11.80 -24.98
CA LEU A 188 4.78 11.00 -24.33
C LEU A 188 4.20 10.28 -23.11
N LEU A 189 4.72 9.08 -22.83
CA LEU A 189 4.43 8.31 -21.64
C LEU A 189 5.74 8.02 -20.89
N ALA A 190 5.88 8.56 -19.69
CA ALA A 190 6.89 8.11 -18.74
C ALA A 190 6.35 6.93 -17.94
N TYR A 191 7.10 5.84 -17.90
CA TYR A 191 6.76 4.64 -17.10
C TYR A 191 8.02 4.00 -16.54
N SER A 192 7.90 3.33 -15.40
CA SER A 192 9.03 2.61 -14.81
C SER A 192 8.67 1.19 -14.41
N THR A 193 9.67 0.30 -14.45
CA THR A 193 9.48 -1.14 -14.23
C THR A 193 10.51 -1.70 -13.25
N ASP A 194 10.07 -2.64 -12.39
CA ASP A 194 10.92 -3.48 -11.53
C ASP A 194 10.65 -4.96 -11.87
N PHE A 195 11.73 -5.72 -12.08
CA PHE A 195 11.71 -7.15 -12.38
C PHE A 195 12.30 -8.00 -11.25
N ALA A 196 12.74 -7.37 -10.16
CA ALA A 196 13.41 -8.02 -9.05
C ALA A 196 12.57 -8.07 -7.75
N GLY A 197 11.51 -7.27 -7.66
CA GLY A 197 10.75 -7.09 -6.41
C GLY A 197 11.48 -6.23 -5.37
N SER A 198 12.49 -5.47 -5.81
CA SER A 198 13.31 -4.60 -4.97
C SER A 198 12.76 -3.20 -4.80
N GLU A 199 11.68 -2.88 -5.51
CA GLU A 199 11.08 -1.54 -5.60
C GLU A 199 12.09 -0.47 -6.05
N ARG A 200 13.12 -0.87 -6.81
CA ARG A 200 14.00 -0.01 -7.60
C ARG A 200 13.65 -0.17 -9.05
N TYR A 201 13.29 0.93 -9.67
CA TYR A 201 12.70 0.93 -11.01
C TYR A 201 13.66 1.50 -12.04
N THR A 202 13.47 1.07 -13.29
CA THR A 202 14.06 1.74 -14.43
C THR A 202 12.97 2.52 -15.16
N LEU A 203 13.13 3.83 -15.25
CA LEU A 203 12.20 4.74 -15.91
C LEU A 203 12.56 4.91 -17.39
N ARG A 204 11.54 4.91 -18.24
CA ARG A 204 11.64 5.07 -19.70
C ARG A 204 10.56 6.01 -20.21
N ILE A 205 10.80 6.59 -21.37
CA ILE A 205 9.85 7.47 -22.07
C ILE A 205 9.45 6.80 -23.39
N LYS A 206 8.16 6.66 -23.63
CA LYS A 206 7.57 6.13 -24.87
C LYS A 206 6.85 7.23 -25.63
N ASP A 207 7.14 7.40 -26.93
CA ASP A 207 6.34 8.22 -27.83
C ASP A 207 5.07 7.44 -28.20
N LEU A 208 3.92 7.95 -27.83
CA LEU A 208 2.62 7.29 -28.04
C LEU A 208 2.12 7.38 -29.49
N VAL A 209 2.72 8.27 -30.32
CA VAL A 209 2.38 8.41 -31.74
C VAL A 209 3.14 7.41 -32.60
N THR A 210 4.45 7.25 -32.35
CA THR A 210 5.30 6.33 -33.11
C THR A 210 5.36 4.93 -32.46
N GLY A 211 5.08 4.83 -31.15
CA GLY A 211 5.26 3.62 -30.36
C GLY A 211 6.70 3.35 -29.96
N GLU A 212 7.65 4.20 -30.37
CA GLU A 212 9.07 4.04 -30.07
C GLU A 212 9.38 4.42 -28.62
N ILE A 213 10.33 3.69 -28.01
CA ILE A 213 10.90 4.04 -26.71
C ILE A 213 12.08 4.98 -26.97
N ALA A 214 12.05 6.15 -26.33
CA ALA A 214 13.14 7.10 -26.40
C ALA A 214 14.43 6.48 -25.80
N PRO A 215 15.62 6.96 -26.21
CA PRO A 215 16.88 6.47 -25.66
C PRO A 215 17.09 6.79 -24.19
N ASP A 216 16.22 7.61 -23.61
CA ASP A 216 16.24 8.07 -22.23
C ASP A 216 15.90 6.88 -21.30
N GLU A 217 16.94 6.30 -20.68
CA GLU A 217 16.78 5.22 -19.68
C GLU A 217 17.39 5.69 -18.37
N ILE A 218 16.56 5.77 -17.33
CA ILE A 218 16.94 6.28 -16.02
C ILE A 218 16.81 5.14 -15.00
N PRO A 219 17.91 4.54 -14.56
CA PRO A 219 17.90 3.44 -13.58
C PRO A 219 17.71 3.97 -12.15
N ASP A 220 17.47 3.06 -11.22
CA ASP A 220 17.40 3.27 -9.77
C ASP A 220 16.39 4.33 -9.31
N THR A 221 15.35 4.56 -10.11
CA THR A 221 14.26 5.46 -9.72
C THR A 221 13.37 4.83 -8.65
N HIS A 222 12.69 5.67 -7.87
CA HIS A 222 11.65 5.31 -6.93
C HIS A 222 10.26 5.55 -7.55
N TYR A 223 9.19 5.46 -6.76
CA TYR A 223 7.83 5.69 -7.24
C TYR A 223 7.58 7.12 -7.71
N GLY A 224 6.74 7.23 -8.73
CA GLY A 224 6.19 8.49 -9.18
C GLY A 224 7.12 9.31 -10.06
N CYS A 225 6.49 10.12 -10.90
CA CYS A 225 7.14 11.14 -11.72
C CYS A 225 6.15 12.27 -11.98
N ALA A 226 6.64 13.44 -12.40
CA ALA A 226 5.81 14.57 -12.75
C ALA A 226 6.38 15.30 -13.97
N TRP A 227 5.52 15.60 -14.94
CA TRP A 227 5.87 16.35 -16.13
C TRP A 227 5.84 17.86 -15.90
N SER A 228 6.76 18.60 -16.54
CA SER A 228 6.58 20.03 -16.75
C SER A 228 5.37 20.31 -17.64
N ARG A 229 4.81 21.52 -17.57
CA ARG A 229 3.60 21.89 -18.31
C ARG A 229 3.77 21.82 -19.83
N ASP A 230 4.98 22.09 -20.34
CA ASP A 230 5.32 22.02 -21.75
C ASP A 230 5.81 20.63 -22.19
N GLY A 231 5.91 19.66 -21.26
CA GLY A 231 6.41 18.32 -21.52
C GLY A 231 7.91 18.22 -21.81
N SER A 232 8.67 19.31 -21.67
CA SER A 232 10.11 19.34 -21.95
C SER A 232 10.97 18.71 -20.85
N ALA A 233 10.44 18.65 -19.63
CA ALA A 233 11.14 18.11 -18.48
C ALA A 233 10.27 17.10 -17.69
N LEU A 234 10.95 16.10 -17.15
CA LEU A 234 10.38 15.10 -16.25
C LEU A 234 11.09 15.17 -14.89
N PHE A 235 10.31 15.19 -13.82
CA PHE A 235 10.83 15.16 -12.46
C PHE A 235 10.61 13.78 -11.86
N TYR A 236 11.63 13.23 -11.21
CA TYR A 236 11.61 11.89 -10.64
C TYR A 236 12.43 11.82 -9.35
N VAL A 237 12.35 10.71 -8.63
CA VAL A 237 12.97 10.51 -7.33
C VAL A 237 13.91 9.30 -7.37
N THR A 238 15.06 9.40 -6.68
CA THR A 238 15.95 8.26 -6.44
C THR A 238 16.07 7.98 -4.94
N ALA A 239 16.31 6.72 -4.59
CA ALA A 239 16.54 6.28 -3.22
C ALA A 239 18.04 6.06 -2.95
N ASP A 240 18.46 6.24 -1.68
CA ASP A 240 19.80 5.91 -1.21
C ASP A 240 20.01 4.39 -1.01
N ALA A 241 21.14 4.02 -0.43
CA ALA A 241 21.47 2.63 -0.15
C ALA A 241 20.52 1.98 0.87
N ALA A 242 19.99 2.77 1.83
CA ALA A 242 18.99 2.36 2.81
C ALA A 242 17.56 2.41 2.27
N TRP A 243 17.38 2.43 0.93
CA TRP A 243 16.08 2.46 0.25
C TRP A 243 15.22 3.71 0.56
N ARG A 244 15.82 4.77 1.09
CA ARG A 244 15.16 6.03 1.39
C ARG A 244 15.11 6.94 0.16
N PRO A 245 13.94 7.34 -0.37
CA PRO A 245 13.83 8.36 -1.42
C PRO A 245 14.24 9.71 -0.84
N TYR A 246 15.32 10.32 -1.38
CA TYR A 246 15.94 11.50 -0.79
C TYR A 246 16.30 12.60 -1.77
N ARG A 247 16.32 12.32 -3.09
CA ARG A 247 16.63 13.28 -4.13
C ARG A 247 15.52 13.40 -5.16
N VAL A 248 15.18 14.63 -5.51
CA VAL A 248 14.37 14.95 -6.69
C VAL A 248 15.28 15.42 -7.78
N TRP A 249 15.17 14.81 -8.95
CA TRP A 249 15.91 15.11 -10.14
C TRP A 249 15.01 15.76 -11.20
N ARG A 250 15.62 16.55 -12.10
CA ARG A 250 15.01 17.03 -13.32
C ARG A 250 15.76 16.45 -14.50
N HIS A 251 15.04 15.72 -15.34
CA HIS A 251 15.48 15.17 -16.60
C HIS A 251 14.93 16.01 -17.76
N LEU A 252 15.78 16.42 -18.70
CA LEU A 252 15.35 17.06 -19.95
C LEU A 252 15.14 15.98 -21.00
N VAL A 253 13.94 15.90 -21.57
CA VAL A 253 13.58 14.86 -22.54
C VAL A 253 14.55 14.87 -23.73
N GLY A 254 15.08 13.70 -24.07
CA GLY A 254 16.05 13.53 -25.15
C GLY A 254 17.51 13.77 -24.78
N THR A 255 17.81 13.95 -23.48
CA THR A 255 19.19 14.02 -22.97
C THR A 255 19.57 12.76 -22.21
N PRO A 256 20.87 12.42 -22.09
CA PRO A 256 21.30 11.32 -21.24
C PRO A 256 20.99 11.58 -19.75
N ALA A 257 20.62 10.53 -18.99
CA ALA A 257 20.39 10.63 -17.55
C ALA A 257 21.59 11.16 -16.74
N ALA A 258 22.81 11.03 -17.29
CA ALA A 258 24.04 11.59 -16.68
C ALA A 258 24.07 13.13 -16.67
N ASP A 259 23.25 13.79 -17.49
CA ASP A 259 23.11 15.24 -17.55
C ASP A 259 22.00 15.79 -16.64
N ASP A 260 21.32 14.91 -15.91
CA ASP A 260 20.22 15.29 -15.03
C ASP A 260 20.70 16.14 -13.86
N THR A 261 19.83 17.04 -13.43
CA THR A 261 20.16 18.00 -12.37
C THR A 261 19.35 17.73 -11.11
N ILE A 262 20.00 17.78 -9.95
CA ILE A 262 19.34 17.71 -8.65
C ILE A 262 18.53 19.00 -8.45
N VAL A 263 17.24 18.84 -8.14
CA VAL A 263 16.31 19.93 -7.82
C VAL A 263 16.22 20.14 -6.33
N LEU A 264 16.19 19.02 -5.59
CA LEU A 264 16.16 19.01 -4.12
C LEU A 264 16.84 17.75 -3.59
N GLU A 265 17.67 17.94 -2.57
CA GLU A 265 18.25 16.84 -1.80
C GLU A 265 17.90 17.02 -0.34
N GLU A 266 17.35 15.98 0.30
CA GLU A 266 17.02 15.95 1.71
C GLU A 266 18.12 15.23 2.49
N SER A 267 18.81 15.96 3.34
CA SER A 267 19.92 15.44 4.12
C SER A 267 19.53 14.75 5.43
N ASP A 268 18.35 15.06 5.98
CA ASP A 268 17.85 14.41 7.19
C ASP A 268 17.29 13.03 6.87
N GLU A 269 17.97 11.99 7.35
CA GLU A 269 17.64 10.59 7.06
C GLU A 269 16.25 10.17 7.55
N ARG A 270 15.61 10.93 8.44
CA ARG A 270 14.22 10.67 8.88
C ARG A 270 13.18 10.99 7.82
N PHE A 271 13.53 11.77 6.79
CA PHE A 271 12.59 12.27 5.80
C PHE A 271 12.66 11.51 4.48
N TRP A 272 11.51 11.27 3.90
CA TRP A 272 11.33 10.80 2.54
C TRP A 272 10.89 11.93 1.64
N VAL A 273 11.38 11.92 0.40
CA VAL A 273 11.02 12.92 -0.60
C VAL A 273 10.15 12.30 -1.68
N GLY A 274 9.12 13.04 -2.09
CA GLY A 274 8.25 12.71 -3.22
C GLY A 274 8.04 13.90 -4.15
N VAL A 275 7.65 13.63 -5.40
CA VAL A 275 7.29 14.64 -6.39
C VAL A 275 5.95 14.32 -7.05
N GLY A 276 5.16 15.35 -7.33
CA GLY A 276 3.87 15.26 -8.01
C GLY A 276 3.41 16.63 -8.50
N LEU A 277 2.17 16.70 -8.96
CA LEU A 277 1.53 17.96 -9.37
C LEU A 277 0.40 18.31 -8.39
N THR A 278 0.12 19.61 -8.23
CA THR A 278 -1.17 20.06 -7.71
C THR A 278 -2.26 19.66 -8.69
N ARG A 279 -3.51 19.49 -8.23
CA ARG A 279 -4.64 19.11 -9.11
C ARG A 279 -4.86 20.10 -10.24
N SER A 280 -4.59 21.37 -10.02
CA SER A 280 -4.64 22.43 -11.05
C SER A 280 -3.56 22.28 -12.13
N GLU A 281 -2.60 21.38 -11.94
CA GLU A 281 -1.38 21.20 -12.76
C GLU A 281 -0.54 22.49 -12.90
N ARG A 282 -0.80 23.46 -12.02
CA ARG A 282 -0.06 24.72 -12.00
C ARG A 282 1.32 24.57 -11.40
N TYR A 283 1.45 23.79 -10.34
CA TYR A 283 2.68 23.63 -9.61
C TYR A 283 3.11 22.18 -9.54
N LEU A 284 4.41 21.96 -9.77
CA LEU A 284 5.13 20.81 -9.27
C LEU A 284 5.23 20.95 -7.75
N ARG A 285 4.86 19.92 -7.04
CA ARG A 285 4.86 19.83 -5.58
C ARG A 285 5.91 18.81 -5.16
N ILE A 286 6.93 19.25 -4.44
CA ILE A 286 7.92 18.41 -3.81
C ILE A 286 7.57 18.35 -2.32
N VAL A 287 7.56 17.16 -1.75
CA VAL A 287 7.22 16.92 -0.34
C VAL A 287 8.35 16.17 0.32
N ALA A 288 8.90 16.70 1.40
CA ALA A 288 9.70 15.93 2.33
C ALA A 288 8.87 15.67 3.59
N SER A 289 8.78 14.41 4.00
CA SER A 289 7.98 14.02 5.17
C SER A 289 8.65 12.94 5.99
N SER A 290 8.65 13.10 7.31
CA SER A 290 8.88 12.07 8.29
C SER A 290 7.54 11.54 8.81
N LYS A 291 7.54 10.75 9.88
CA LYS A 291 6.28 10.28 10.51
C LYS A 291 5.54 11.38 11.28
N LEU A 292 6.21 12.49 11.60
CA LEU A 292 5.67 13.56 12.47
C LEU A 292 5.79 14.96 11.87
N THR A 293 6.54 15.11 10.78
CA THR A 293 6.92 16.44 10.27
C THR A 293 6.89 16.41 8.75
N SER A 294 6.37 17.46 8.13
CA SER A 294 6.47 17.62 6.68
C SER A 294 6.94 19.01 6.27
N GLU A 295 7.47 19.11 5.07
CA GLU A 295 7.78 20.36 4.37
C GLU A 295 7.43 20.19 2.90
N VAL A 296 6.83 21.24 2.32
CA VAL A 296 6.35 21.22 0.92
C VAL A 296 6.98 22.38 0.18
N TRP A 297 7.54 22.10 -0.99
CA TRP A 297 8.01 23.11 -1.95
C TRP A 297 7.14 23.10 -3.20
N LEU A 298 6.96 24.26 -3.78
CA LEU A 298 6.28 24.46 -5.06
C LEU A 298 7.24 25.03 -6.10
N LEU A 299 7.14 24.51 -7.32
CA LEU A 299 7.79 24.99 -8.53
C LEU A 299 6.72 25.21 -9.59
N ASP A 300 6.69 26.37 -10.26
CA ASP A 300 5.75 26.60 -11.37
C ASP A 300 6.04 25.58 -12.48
N ALA A 301 5.04 24.77 -12.82
CA ALA A 301 5.19 23.73 -13.84
C ALA A 301 5.46 24.29 -15.24
N ALA A 302 5.18 25.58 -15.47
CA ALA A 302 5.51 26.29 -16.72
C ALA A 302 6.95 26.83 -16.75
N GLU A 303 7.66 26.81 -15.62
CA GLU A 303 9.03 27.26 -15.48
C GLU A 303 9.93 26.16 -14.92
N PRO A 304 10.09 25.05 -15.65
CA PRO A 304 10.73 23.84 -15.10
C PRO A 304 12.19 24.06 -14.70
N MET A 305 12.84 25.11 -15.20
CA MET A 305 14.22 25.44 -14.87
C MET A 305 14.36 26.32 -13.61
N ALA A 306 13.26 26.83 -13.05
CA ALA A 306 13.28 27.61 -11.81
C ALA A 306 13.63 26.73 -10.60
N GLN A 307 13.88 27.37 -9.45
CA GLN A 307 14.10 26.68 -8.18
C GLN A 307 12.77 26.54 -7.41
N PRO A 308 12.54 25.40 -6.72
CA PRO A 308 11.38 25.24 -5.87
C PRO A 308 11.46 26.15 -4.64
N ARG A 309 10.29 26.64 -4.16
CA ARG A 309 10.20 27.48 -2.96
C ARG A 309 9.41 26.76 -1.88
N PRO A 310 9.86 26.78 -0.59
CA PRO A 310 9.10 26.21 0.51
C PRO A 310 7.77 26.97 0.70
N VAL A 311 6.71 26.24 1.04
CA VAL A 311 5.40 26.86 1.31
C VAL A 311 5.37 27.42 2.73
N LEU A 312 5.67 26.58 3.71
CA LEU A 312 5.85 26.97 5.11
C LEU A 312 7.20 26.45 5.62
N PRO A 313 7.81 27.12 6.60
CA PRO A 313 9.05 26.62 7.20
C PRO A 313 8.78 25.30 7.94
N ARG A 314 9.75 24.37 7.85
CA ARG A 314 9.74 23.12 8.60
C ARG A 314 9.70 23.36 10.10
N ARG A 315 8.78 22.71 10.81
CA ARG A 315 8.69 22.71 12.27
C ARG A 315 8.45 21.31 12.78
N HIS A 316 9.28 20.85 13.70
CA HIS A 316 9.13 19.50 14.26
C HIS A 316 7.74 19.30 14.87
N GLY A 317 7.12 18.17 14.55
CA GLY A 317 5.77 17.81 14.98
C GLY A 317 4.64 18.48 14.18
N VAL A 318 4.97 19.30 13.17
CA VAL A 318 3.98 19.89 12.27
C VAL A 318 3.99 19.17 10.94
N GLU A 319 2.86 18.56 10.63
CA GLU A 319 2.57 17.92 9.36
C GLU A 319 1.62 18.81 8.56
N TYR A 320 1.90 18.97 7.26
CA TYR A 320 0.98 19.66 6.37
C TYR A 320 1.08 19.17 4.93
N SER A 321 -0.01 19.31 4.21
CA SER A 321 -0.07 19.13 2.75
C SER A 321 -0.64 20.36 2.08
N VAL A 322 -0.36 20.53 0.77
CA VAL A 322 -0.69 21.71 0.02
C VAL A 322 -1.41 21.34 -1.28
N GLU A 323 -2.52 22.05 -1.56
CA GLU A 323 -3.19 22.07 -2.84
C GLU A 323 -3.34 23.51 -3.36
N HIS A 324 -3.50 23.64 -4.68
CA HIS A 324 -3.71 24.92 -5.33
C HIS A 324 -5.12 25.00 -5.89
N GLN A 325 -5.83 26.09 -5.57
CA GLN A 325 -7.09 26.46 -6.21
C GLN A 325 -6.93 27.77 -6.97
N ALA A 326 -7.11 27.72 -8.30
CA ALA A 326 -7.02 28.91 -9.16
C ALA A 326 -8.13 29.92 -8.85
N GLY A 327 -7.84 31.18 -8.96
CA GLY A 327 -8.81 32.25 -8.85
C GLY A 327 -9.77 32.32 -10.06
N PRO A 328 -10.85 33.12 -9.98
CA PRO A 328 -11.74 33.37 -11.10
C PRO A 328 -10.98 34.00 -12.27
N GLY A 329 -10.96 33.32 -13.43
CA GLY A 329 -10.26 33.78 -14.64
C GLY A 329 -8.87 33.18 -14.88
N GLY A 330 -8.35 32.35 -13.94
CA GLY A 330 -7.11 31.59 -14.17
C GLY A 330 -7.31 30.36 -15.06
N PRO A 331 -6.23 29.71 -15.58
CA PRO A 331 -6.33 28.48 -16.34
C PRO A 331 -7.02 27.40 -15.50
N GLY A 332 -8.24 27.00 -15.91
CA GLY A 332 -9.10 26.06 -15.17
C GLY A 332 -10.05 26.72 -14.17
N GLY A 333 -10.04 28.07 -13.98
CA GLY A 333 -11.05 28.77 -13.21
C GLY A 333 -12.41 28.85 -13.95
N PRO A 334 -13.54 29.13 -13.26
CA PRO A 334 -14.84 29.26 -13.91
C PRO A 334 -14.78 30.30 -15.03
N ALA A 335 -15.21 29.91 -16.24
CA ALA A 335 -15.12 30.70 -17.45
C ALA A 335 -15.82 32.05 -17.31
N VAL A 336 -15.06 33.12 -17.21
CA VAL A 336 -15.51 34.48 -17.50
C VAL A 336 -15.02 34.81 -18.91
N GLY A 337 -15.86 34.55 -19.87
CA GLY A 337 -15.83 34.91 -21.28
C GLY A 337 -14.47 35.11 -21.95
N ALA A 338 -14.08 34.14 -22.81
CA ALA A 338 -12.96 34.05 -23.74
C ALA A 338 -11.63 33.47 -23.17
N PRO A 339 -10.91 32.62 -23.94
CA PRO A 339 -9.67 31.99 -23.49
C PRO A 339 -8.57 33.04 -23.42
N GLY A 340 -8.11 33.32 -22.21
CA GLY A 340 -6.88 34.08 -21.98
C GLY A 340 -5.67 33.28 -22.47
N GLY A 341 -4.87 33.88 -23.33
CA GLY A 341 -3.57 33.36 -23.78
C GLY A 341 -2.58 33.25 -22.60
N PRO A 342 -1.41 32.63 -22.82
CA PRO A 342 -0.36 32.53 -21.80
C PRO A 342 0.12 33.92 -21.39
N GLY A 343 -0.27 34.36 -20.18
CA GLY A 343 0.13 35.67 -19.67
C GLY A 343 -0.99 36.49 -19.01
N ASP A 344 -2.12 35.87 -18.64
CA ASP A 344 -3.20 36.62 -17.96
C ASP A 344 -2.77 37.02 -16.53
N PRO A 345 -2.65 38.39 -16.25
CA PRO A 345 -2.18 38.91 -14.95
C PRO A 345 -3.16 38.75 -13.78
N GLY A 346 -4.30 38.08 -13.99
CA GLY A 346 -5.41 37.99 -13.04
C GLY A 346 -5.50 36.71 -12.20
N ASP A 347 -4.54 35.78 -12.27
CA ASP A 347 -4.59 34.53 -11.50
C ASP A 347 -4.21 34.76 -10.04
N SER A 348 -5.13 35.32 -9.27
CA SER A 348 -5.06 35.43 -7.81
C SER A 348 -5.70 34.19 -7.18
N GLY A 349 -5.08 33.02 -7.39
CA GLY A 349 -5.47 31.78 -6.71
C GLY A 349 -5.09 31.77 -5.23
N ARG A 350 -5.39 30.65 -4.57
CA ARG A 350 -5.00 30.43 -3.19
C ARG A 350 -4.34 29.06 -3.00
N LEU A 351 -3.45 28.97 -2.03
CA LEU A 351 -2.99 27.69 -1.52
C LEU A 351 -3.93 27.23 -0.42
N LEU A 352 -4.28 25.97 -0.44
CA LEU A 352 -5.02 25.26 0.58
C LEU A 352 -4.03 24.41 1.35
N ILE A 353 -3.95 24.62 2.64
CA ILE A 353 -2.98 23.99 3.53
C ILE A 353 -3.75 23.19 4.58
N LEU A 354 -3.67 21.88 4.48
CA LEU A 354 -4.19 20.96 5.50
C LEU A 354 -3.07 20.69 6.49
N HIS A 355 -3.21 21.07 7.76
CA HIS A 355 -2.16 21.02 8.76
C HIS A 355 -2.64 20.61 10.15
N ASN A 356 -1.71 20.13 10.99
CA ASN A 356 -1.98 19.79 12.39
C ASN A 356 -1.46 20.83 13.39
N ASP A 357 -1.00 22.00 12.95
CA ASP A 357 -0.47 23.05 13.80
C ASP A 357 -1.55 23.62 14.74
N GLY A 358 -1.49 23.28 16.03
CA GLY A 358 -2.54 23.57 17.00
C GLY A 358 -3.85 22.81 16.80
N ALA A 359 -3.91 21.86 15.88
CA ALA A 359 -5.11 21.16 15.39
C ALA A 359 -4.86 19.66 15.30
N LEU A 360 -4.97 18.92 16.39
CA LEU A 360 -4.59 17.50 16.49
C LEU A 360 -5.19 16.65 15.34
N ASN A 361 -6.47 16.81 15.03
CA ASN A 361 -7.18 16.12 13.95
C ASN A 361 -7.19 16.92 12.64
N PHE A 362 -6.22 17.80 12.47
CA PHE A 362 -5.99 18.69 11.34
C PHE A 362 -7.07 19.76 11.12
N GLU A 363 -6.63 20.82 10.50
CA GLU A 363 -7.43 21.96 10.04
C GLU A 363 -7.08 22.27 8.58
N LEU A 364 -8.06 22.66 7.79
CA LEU A 364 -7.83 23.17 6.44
C LEU A 364 -7.83 24.69 6.47
N SER A 365 -6.72 25.29 6.13
CA SER A 365 -6.54 26.74 6.02
C SER A 365 -6.21 27.15 4.59
N ALA A 366 -6.37 28.42 4.28
CA ALA A 366 -6.04 29.00 2.99
C ALA A 366 -5.14 30.23 3.12
N VAL A 367 -4.29 30.47 2.11
CA VAL A 367 -3.52 31.69 1.94
C VAL A 367 -3.62 32.16 0.48
N PRO A 368 -3.94 33.44 0.23
CA PRO A 368 -3.97 33.97 -1.14
C PRO A 368 -2.57 33.99 -1.74
N LEU A 369 -2.45 33.64 -3.03
CA LEU A 369 -1.23 33.84 -3.79
C LEU A 369 -1.18 35.27 -4.33
N PRO A 370 0.03 35.91 -4.37
CA PRO A 370 0.18 37.19 -5.01
C PRO A 370 -0.14 37.09 -6.51
N ALA A 371 -0.71 38.16 -7.08
CA ALA A 371 -0.92 38.22 -8.53
C ALA A 371 0.43 38.08 -9.28
N ARG A 372 0.41 37.41 -10.43
CA ARG A 372 1.59 37.23 -11.27
C ARG A 372 2.18 38.60 -11.68
N GLY A 373 3.48 38.85 -11.44
CA GLY A 373 4.12 40.12 -11.69
C GLY A 373 4.20 41.09 -10.50
N ALA A 374 3.74 40.69 -9.31
CA ALA A 374 4.07 41.44 -8.09
C ALA A 374 5.56 41.24 -7.73
N PRO A 375 6.24 42.21 -7.07
CA PRO A 375 7.70 42.16 -6.81
C PRO A 375 8.15 41.01 -5.91
N ALA A 376 7.24 40.17 -5.42
CA ALA A 376 7.50 38.91 -4.71
C ALA A 376 7.48 37.69 -5.63
N ASP A 377 7.87 37.88 -6.88
CA ASP A 377 7.80 36.88 -7.94
C ASP A 377 8.47 35.55 -7.55
N MET A 378 7.84 34.44 -7.99
CA MET A 378 8.31 33.08 -7.83
C MET A 378 9.68 32.80 -8.51
N ALA A 379 10.23 33.73 -9.26
CA ALA A 379 11.54 33.65 -9.86
C ALA A 379 12.60 34.15 -8.88
N SER A 380 13.19 33.26 -8.10
CA SER A 380 14.50 33.56 -7.49
C SER A 380 15.56 33.44 -8.60
N PRO A 381 16.45 34.46 -8.82
CA PRO A 381 17.57 34.29 -9.71
C PRO A 381 18.47 33.15 -9.21
N ALA A 382 19.14 32.45 -10.13
CA ALA A 382 20.01 31.31 -9.85
C ALA A 382 20.92 31.54 -8.62
N GLY A 383 20.47 31.03 -7.48
CA GLY A 383 21.08 31.14 -6.15
C GLY A 383 20.61 30.02 -5.27
N ASP A 384 21.25 29.80 -4.13
CA ASP A 384 20.93 28.79 -3.15
C ASP A 384 19.42 28.74 -2.86
N PRO A 385 18.74 27.55 -3.00
CA PRO A 385 17.32 27.38 -2.72
C PRO A 385 16.92 27.82 -1.29
N ALA A 386 17.86 27.76 -0.33
CA ALA A 386 17.66 28.21 1.04
C ALA A 386 17.54 29.75 1.18
N SER A 387 17.85 30.53 0.13
CA SER A 387 17.81 32.01 0.16
C SER A 387 16.43 32.59 -0.17
N ALA A 388 15.53 31.84 -0.79
CA ALA A 388 14.17 32.27 -1.06
C ALA A 388 13.26 32.01 0.15
N GLY A 389 12.74 33.06 0.75
CA GLY A 389 11.79 32.93 1.87
C GLY A 389 10.53 32.12 1.51
N PRO A 390 9.80 31.61 2.52
CA PRO A 390 8.59 30.80 2.31
C PRO A 390 7.50 31.58 1.57
N LEU A 391 6.62 30.83 0.88
CA LEU A 391 5.50 31.40 0.12
C LEU A 391 4.39 31.92 1.03
N ALA A 392 4.27 31.37 2.24
CA ALA A 392 3.25 31.72 3.23
C ALA A 392 3.87 31.91 4.63
N ASP A 393 3.26 32.80 5.40
CA ASP A 393 3.55 32.95 6.83
C ASP A 393 2.51 32.13 7.61
N PRO A 394 2.92 31.33 8.60
CA PRO A 394 1.99 30.60 9.48
C PRO A 394 0.93 31.51 10.11
N GLY A 395 1.27 32.78 10.44
CA GLY A 395 0.35 33.77 10.99
C GLY A 395 -0.66 34.33 9.97
N GLY A 396 -0.46 34.11 8.68
CA GLY A 396 -1.34 34.58 7.60
C GLY A 396 -2.38 33.56 7.13
N LEU A 397 -2.43 32.36 7.72
CA LEU A 397 -3.39 31.32 7.37
C LEU A 397 -4.80 31.67 7.84
N THR A 398 -5.77 31.51 6.94
CA THR A 398 -7.19 31.72 7.24
C THR A 398 -7.92 30.39 7.22
N PRO A 399 -8.58 29.96 8.33
CA PRO A 399 -9.33 28.71 8.38
C PRO A 399 -10.43 28.62 7.32
N VAL A 400 -10.49 27.46 6.63
CA VAL A 400 -11.56 27.06 5.70
C VAL A 400 -12.42 25.98 6.33
N VAL A 401 -11.79 24.97 6.94
CA VAL A 401 -12.46 23.95 7.75
C VAL A 401 -11.74 23.85 9.07
N VAL A 402 -12.39 24.31 10.13
CA VAL A 402 -11.80 24.32 11.48
C VAL A 402 -11.65 22.92 12.06
N HIS A 403 -10.64 22.76 12.91
CA HIS A 403 -10.40 21.54 13.67
C HIS A 403 -11.62 21.09 14.49
N ARG A 404 -11.80 19.78 14.59
CA ARG A 404 -12.79 19.14 15.46
C ARG A 404 -12.17 17.92 16.14
N ASP A 405 -12.48 17.71 17.41
CA ASP A 405 -11.98 16.56 18.17
C ASP A 405 -12.53 15.22 17.67
N ASP A 406 -13.75 15.21 17.12
CA ASP A 406 -14.46 14.03 16.64
C ASP A 406 -14.23 13.70 15.16
N THR A 407 -13.52 14.57 14.43
CA THR A 407 -13.37 14.45 12.98
C THR A 407 -11.92 14.70 12.57
N ARG A 408 -11.26 13.67 12.04
CA ARG A 408 -9.90 13.75 11.46
C ARG A 408 -10.01 14.14 9.99
N LEU A 409 -9.43 15.28 9.59
CA LEU A 409 -9.33 15.66 8.18
C LEU A 409 -8.16 14.91 7.55
N LEU A 410 -8.40 14.22 6.42
CA LEU A 410 -7.43 13.34 5.77
C LEU A 410 -6.77 13.98 4.56
N ALA A 411 -7.56 14.64 3.71
CA ALA A 411 -7.10 15.27 2.46
C ALA A 411 -8.09 16.31 1.97
N VAL A 412 -7.66 17.13 1.02
CA VAL A 412 -8.52 18.03 0.25
C VAL A 412 -8.22 17.89 -1.24
N ASP A 413 -9.27 17.77 -2.05
CA ASP A 413 -9.21 17.87 -3.50
C ASP A 413 -9.77 19.20 -3.95
N ALA A 414 -8.96 20.04 -4.59
CA ALA A 414 -9.34 21.34 -5.08
C ALA A 414 -9.75 21.30 -6.55
N PHE A 415 -11.01 21.68 -6.83
CA PHE A 415 -11.54 21.87 -8.18
C PHE A 415 -11.73 23.35 -8.46
N ALA A 416 -11.97 23.71 -9.72
CA ALA A 416 -12.17 25.10 -10.13
C ALA A 416 -13.28 25.80 -9.32
N GLY A 417 -14.38 25.12 -9.01
CA GLY A 417 -15.54 25.68 -8.32
C GLY A 417 -15.88 25.04 -6.98
N HIS A 418 -15.15 24.00 -6.55
CA HIS A 418 -15.50 23.25 -5.35
C HIS A 418 -14.24 22.71 -4.66
N LEU A 419 -14.39 22.42 -3.36
CA LEU A 419 -13.45 21.60 -2.61
C LEU A 419 -14.14 20.30 -2.22
N VAL A 420 -13.42 19.20 -2.22
CA VAL A 420 -13.87 17.95 -1.62
C VAL A 420 -12.93 17.61 -0.48
N VAL A 421 -13.44 17.65 0.74
CA VAL A 421 -12.68 17.37 1.96
C VAL A 421 -12.93 15.94 2.37
N HIS A 422 -11.87 15.19 2.52
CA HIS A 422 -11.90 13.82 3.01
C HIS A 422 -11.71 13.84 4.52
N PHE A 423 -12.52 13.10 5.20
CA PHE A 423 -12.46 13.04 6.66
C PHE A 423 -12.73 11.63 7.19
N ARG A 424 -12.41 11.42 8.46
CA ARG A 424 -12.78 10.24 9.23
C ARG A 424 -13.53 10.66 10.48
N ARG A 425 -14.63 9.96 10.75
CA ARG A 425 -15.46 10.14 11.95
C ARG A 425 -16.04 8.80 12.37
N ASP A 426 -16.03 8.51 13.67
CA ASP A 426 -16.55 7.24 14.22
C ASP A 426 -15.97 5.98 13.56
N GLY A 427 -14.69 6.04 13.15
CA GLY A 427 -13.99 4.94 12.50
C GLY A 427 -14.35 4.71 11.03
N LEU A 428 -15.11 5.61 10.39
CA LEU A 428 -15.50 5.53 8.98
C LEU A 428 -14.98 6.72 8.19
N THR A 429 -14.67 6.50 6.92
CA THR A 429 -14.32 7.58 5.99
C THR A 429 -15.55 8.30 5.48
N GLY A 430 -15.43 9.59 5.21
CA GLY A 430 -16.47 10.44 4.67
C GLY A 430 -15.95 11.49 3.71
N LEU A 431 -16.86 12.06 2.91
CA LEU A 431 -16.57 13.11 1.95
C LEU A 431 -17.51 14.29 2.18
N ARG A 432 -16.93 15.50 2.18
CA ARG A 432 -17.66 16.76 2.29
C ARG A 432 -17.34 17.63 1.08
N ILE A 433 -18.36 18.07 0.38
CA ILE A 433 -18.27 19.02 -0.72
C ILE A 433 -18.47 20.42 -0.16
N ILE A 434 -17.59 21.37 -0.53
CA ILE A 434 -17.71 22.79 -0.19
C ILE A 434 -17.77 23.57 -1.51
N GLY A 435 -18.87 24.28 -1.73
CA GLY A 435 -19.07 25.14 -2.90
C GLY A 435 -18.37 26.49 -2.76
N THR A 436 -18.26 27.24 -3.86
CA THR A 436 -17.70 28.60 -3.87
C THR A 436 -18.53 29.59 -3.08
N ASP A 437 -19.82 29.31 -2.84
CA ASP A 437 -20.73 30.05 -1.99
C ASP A 437 -20.57 29.79 -0.49
N GLY A 438 -19.63 28.87 -0.13
CA GLY A 438 -19.41 28.42 1.24
C GLY A 438 -20.41 27.37 1.71
N GLY A 439 -21.36 26.93 0.86
CA GLY A 439 -22.29 25.86 1.19
C GLY A 439 -21.56 24.51 1.35
N GLU A 440 -21.84 23.81 2.47
CA GLU A 440 -21.24 22.51 2.78
C GLU A 440 -22.28 21.39 2.63
N ARG A 441 -21.81 20.22 2.14
CA ARG A 441 -22.63 19.03 1.99
C ARG A 441 -21.82 17.77 2.22
N GLU A 442 -22.26 16.91 3.13
CA GLU A 442 -21.67 15.58 3.32
C GLU A 442 -22.39 14.54 2.45
N ILE A 443 -21.62 13.63 1.84
CA ILE A 443 -22.16 12.50 1.08
C ILE A 443 -22.46 11.36 2.05
N SER A 444 -23.71 10.86 2.02
CA SER A 444 -24.18 9.79 2.92
C SER A 444 -24.31 8.47 2.19
N PHE A 445 -24.03 7.36 2.90
CA PHE A 445 -24.17 6.00 2.42
C PHE A 445 -25.06 5.18 3.36
N PRO A 446 -25.80 4.18 2.84
CA PRO A 446 -26.83 3.49 3.61
C PRO A 446 -26.30 2.40 4.57
N GLU A 447 -25.11 1.86 4.33
CA GLU A 447 -24.57 0.76 5.14
C GLU A 447 -23.88 1.26 6.42
N PRO A 448 -23.93 0.50 7.52
CA PRO A 448 -23.35 0.94 8.80
C PRO A 448 -21.81 0.84 8.84
N LEU A 449 -21.22 -0.01 8.02
CA LEU A 449 -19.77 -0.21 7.91
C LEU A 449 -19.36 -0.14 6.44
N TYR A 450 -18.63 0.89 6.08
CA TYR A 450 -18.21 1.12 4.70
C TYR A 450 -16.90 1.90 4.67
N GLN A 451 -16.32 1.93 3.50
CA GLN A 451 -15.23 2.82 3.13
C GLN A 451 -15.62 3.60 1.88
N VAL A 452 -15.32 4.90 1.88
CA VAL A 452 -15.38 5.77 0.71
C VAL A 452 -14.03 6.44 0.51
N PHE A 453 -13.55 6.48 -0.73
CA PHE A 453 -12.27 7.08 -1.07
C PHE A 453 -12.27 7.62 -2.50
N PRO A 454 -11.33 8.54 -2.86
CA PRO A 454 -11.28 9.10 -4.20
C PRO A 454 -11.01 8.03 -5.25
N SER A 455 -11.65 8.17 -6.41
CA SER A 455 -11.26 7.52 -7.64
C SER A 455 -10.41 8.47 -8.49
N ALA A 456 -10.14 8.12 -9.75
CA ALA A 456 -9.41 9.01 -10.65
C ALA A 456 -10.23 10.27 -10.99
N ASN A 457 -9.75 11.43 -10.56
CA ASN A 457 -10.34 12.75 -10.77
C ASN A 457 -9.32 13.73 -11.39
N PRO A 458 -8.73 13.45 -12.56
CA PRO A 458 -7.65 14.27 -13.08
C PRO A 458 -8.11 15.60 -13.68
N GLN A 459 -9.40 15.74 -14.01
CA GLN A 459 -9.94 16.94 -14.67
C GLN A 459 -10.26 18.01 -13.63
N TYR A 460 -9.54 19.14 -13.66
CA TYR A 460 -9.65 20.22 -12.67
C TYR A 460 -10.99 20.97 -12.72
N ASP A 461 -11.56 21.18 -13.91
CA ASP A 461 -12.84 21.85 -14.14
C ASP A 461 -14.06 20.89 -14.11
N SER A 462 -13.88 19.69 -13.57
CA SER A 462 -14.97 18.72 -13.44
C SER A 462 -16.09 19.25 -12.57
N ARG A 463 -17.33 18.91 -12.94
CA ARG A 463 -18.53 19.14 -12.15
C ARG A 463 -19.00 17.92 -11.38
N VAL A 464 -18.26 16.81 -11.52
CA VAL A 464 -18.51 15.58 -10.79
C VAL A 464 -17.25 15.15 -10.05
N TYR A 465 -17.43 14.55 -8.89
CA TYR A 465 -16.38 13.92 -8.12
C TYR A 465 -16.56 12.41 -8.21
N ARG A 466 -15.56 11.74 -8.75
CA ARG A 466 -15.55 10.29 -8.83
C ARG A 466 -15.01 9.67 -7.56
N LEU A 467 -15.74 8.74 -7.00
CA LEU A 467 -15.40 8.05 -5.77
C LEU A 467 -15.56 6.54 -5.88
N HIS A 468 -14.81 5.82 -5.08
CA HIS A 468 -15.04 4.42 -4.77
C HIS A 468 -15.82 4.30 -3.48
N TYR A 469 -16.75 3.36 -3.48
CA TYR A 469 -17.50 2.92 -2.31
C TYR A 469 -17.40 1.40 -2.18
N THR A 470 -17.15 0.91 -0.99
CA THR A 470 -17.17 -0.51 -0.67
C THR A 470 -17.57 -0.72 0.78
N SER A 471 -18.07 -1.91 1.11
CA SER A 471 -18.30 -2.34 2.49
C SER A 471 -17.73 -3.76 2.69
N LEU A 472 -17.93 -4.36 3.84
CA LEU A 472 -17.57 -5.77 4.00
C LEU A 472 -18.43 -6.71 3.13
N ALA A 473 -19.67 -6.28 2.76
CA ALA A 473 -20.61 -7.03 1.93
C ALA A 473 -20.77 -6.45 0.51
N THR A 474 -20.70 -5.14 0.32
CA THR A 474 -20.91 -4.53 -1.00
C THR A 474 -19.60 -4.47 -1.78
N PRO A 475 -19.55 -5.09 -2.99
CA PRO A 475 -18.40 -5.03 -3.87
C PRO A 475 -18.01 -3.60 -4.25
N ASP A 476 -16.72 -3.42 -4.56
CA ASP A 476 -16.16 -2.14 -5.01
C ASP A 476 -17.02 -1.53 -6.11
N SER A 477 -17.50 -0.32 -5.86
CA SER A 477 -18.47 0.41 -6.67
C SER A 477 -17.94 1.81 -6.95
N VAL A 478 -17.99 2.22 -8.21
CA VAL A 478 -17.56 3.55 -8.66
C VAL A 478 -18.80 4.40 -8.87
N TYR A 479 -18.81 5.56 -8.23
CA TYR A 479 -19.87 6.56 -8.37
C TYR A 479 -19.29 7.87 -8.86
N ASP A 480 -20.11 8.64 -9.59
CA ASP A 480 -19.93 10.08 -9.77
C ASP A 480 -20.89 10.81 -8.83
N ALA A 481 -20.34 11.69 -7.98
CA ALA A 481 -21.11 12.63 -7.17
C ALA A 481 -21.16 14.00 -7.86
N ALA A 482 -22.33 14.52 -8.13
CA ALA A 482 -22.49 15.86 -8.66
C ALA A 482 -22.02 16.88 -7.62
N LEU A 483 -21.02 17.71 -7.95
CA LEU A 483 -20.41 18.65 -7.00
C LEU A 483 -21.41 19.74 -6.53
N ASP A 484 -22.37 20.11 -7.38
CA ASP A 484 -23.39 21.11 -7.04
C ASP A 484 -24.49 20.56 -6.12
N THR A 485 -24.86 19.27 -6.25
CA THR A 485 -26.02 18.69 -5.55
C THR A 485 -25.66 17.60 -4.55
N GLY A 486 -24.51 16.94 -4.71
CA GLY A 486 -24.12 15.75 -3.95
C GLY A 486 -24.84 14.48 -4.41
N GLU A 487 -25.63 14.53 -5.49
CA GLU A 487 -26.32 13.36 -6.04
C GLU A 487 -25.35 12.32 -6.56
N LEU A 488 -25.56 11.06 -6.18
CA LEU A 488 -24.72 9.93 -6.55
C LEU A 488 -25.28 9.20 -7.76
N SER A 489 -24.44 9.01 -8.78
CA SER A 489 -24.73 8.18 -9.94
C SER A 489 -23.79 6.97 -9.95
N LEU A 490 -24.33 5.76 -9.83
CA LEU A 490 -23.54 4.53 -9.94
C LEU A 490 -23.09 4.34 -11.40
N LEU A 491 -21.78 4.29 -11.61
CA LEU A 491 -21.16 4.02 -12.90
C LEU A 491 -20.88 2.53 -13.10
N LYS A 492 -20.34 1.90 -12.06
CA LYS A 492 -19.97 0.49 -12.10
C LYS A 492 -19.92 -0.09 -10.68
N ARG A 493 -20.40 -1.33 -10.56
CA ARG A 493 -20.12 -2.20 -9.40
C ARG A 493 -19.41 -3.43 -9.92
N LYS A 494 -18.27 -3.81 -9.29
CA LYS A 494 -17.58 -5.04 -9.65
C LYS A 494 -18.51 -6.23 -9.44
N PRO A 495 -18.80 -7.02 -10.50
CA PRO A 495 -19.65 -8.17 -10.34
C PRO A 495 -18.96 -9.29 -9.56
N VAL A 496 -19.71 -9.97 -8.73
CA VAL A 496 -19.36 -11.28 -8.19
C VAL A 496 -20.11 -12.32 -9.00
N LEU A 497 -19.39 -13.12 -9.77
CA LEU A 497 -20.01 -14.12 -10.64
C LEU A 497 -20.49 -15.31 -9.80
N PRO A 498 -21.63 -15.94 -10.13
CA PRO A 498 -22.07 -17.15 -9.46
C PRO A 498 -21.16 -18.33 -9.82
N LEU A 499 -20.87 -19.20 -8.83
CA LEU A 499 -20.24 -20.47 -9.11
C LEU A 499 -21.28 -21.48 -9.67
N PRO A 500 -20.82 -22.56 -10.36
CA PRO A 500 -21.73 -23.58 -10.89
C PRO A 500 -22.63 -24.16 -9.77
N GLY A 501 -23.94 -24.00 -9.95
CA GLY A 501 -24.96 -24.47 -8.97
C GLY A 501 -25.29 -23.47 -7.87
N GLU A 502 -24.64 -22.31 -7.81
CA GLU A 502 -24.98 -21.22 -6.88
C GLU A 502 -25.88 -20.17 -7.55
N GLY A 503 -26.64 -19.43 -6.74
CA GLY A 503 -27.37 -18.24 -7.17
C GLY A 503 -26.43 -17.04 -7.37
N SER A 504 -26.98 -15.91 -7.86
CA SER A 504 -26.22 -14.65 -7.91
C SER A 504 -25.86 -14.18 -6.51
N TYR A 505 -24.70 -13.54 -6.38
CA TYR A 505 -24.27 -12.92 -5.13
C TYR A 505 -25.27 -11.85 -4.69
N ASP A 506 -25.72 -11.91 -3.43
CA ASP A 506 -26.54 -10.89 -2.79
C ASP A 506 -25.85 -10.41 -1.51
N PRO A 507 -25.45 -9.12 -1.40
CA PRO A 507 -24.94 -8.55 -0.15
C PRO A 507 -25.88 -8.78 1.04
N GLY A 508 -27.19 -8.89 0.77
CA GLY A 508 -28.22 -9.17 1.76
C GLY A 508 -28.15 -10.55 2.41
N ASP A 509 -27.34 -11.48 1.91
CA ASP A 509 -27.09 -12.79 2.56
C ASP A 509 -26.11 -12.71 3.74
N TYR A 510 -25.48 -11.56 3.95
CA TYR A 510 -24.46 -11.32 4.97
C TYR A 510 -24.92 -10.26 5.96
N GLU A 511 -24.39 -10.34 7.18
CA GLU A 511 -24.63 -9.36 8.25
C GLU A 511 -23.32 -8.70 8.65
N GLN A 512 -23.36 -7.38 8.79
CA GLN A 512 -22.23 -6.57 9.25
C GLN A 512 -22.55 -6.04 10.66
N HIS A 513 -21.59 -6.15 11.58
CA HIS A 513 -21.74 -5.70 12.95
C HIS A 513 -20.56 -4.84 13.40
N ARG A 514 -20.84 -3.80 14.19
CA ARG A 514 -19.86 -3.04 14.96
C ARG A 514 -19.92 -3.49 16.40
N GLU A 515 -18.89 -4.18 16.86
CA GLU A 515 -18.69 -4.60 18.24
C GLU A 515 -17.64 -3.70 18.92
N TRP A 516 -17.57 -3.79 20.25
CA TRP A 516 -16.64 -2.98 21.05
C TRP A 516 -16.03 -3.82 22.15
N ALA A 517 -14.74 -4.11 22.05
CA ALA A 517 -13.98 -4.68 23.15
C ALA A 517 -13.64 -3.60 24.18
N THR A 518 -13.33 -4.02 25.41
CA THR A 518 -12.81 -3.12 26.45
C THR A 518 -11.41 -3.58 26.81
N ALA A 519 -10.41 -2.74 26.50
CA ALA A 519 -9.01 -2.99 26.87
C ALA A 519 -8.81 -2.91 28.38
N GLY A 520 -7.67 -3.41 28.89
CA GLY A 520 -7.38 -3.46 30.31
C GLY A 520 -7.31 -2.08 30.99
N ASP A 521 -7.06 -1.01 30.23
CA ASP A 521 -7.08 0.38 30.68
C ASP A 521 -8.46 1.06 30.59
N GLY A 522 -9.49 0.31 30.18
CA GLY A 522 -10.85 0.81 30.00
C GLY A 522 -11.14 1.39 28.61
N THR A 523 -10.15 1.45 27.71
CA THR A 523 -10.34 1.95 26.35
C THR A 523 -11.28 1.05 25.56
N ARG A 524 -12.25 1.67 24.87
CA ARG A 524 -13.21 0.98 24.00
C ARG A 524 -12.61 0.81 22.61
N VAL A 525 -12.31 -0.43 22.20
CA VAL A 525 -11.68 -0.79 20.93
C VAL A 525 -12.76 -1.27 19.94
N PRO A 526 -12.94 -0.60 18.78
CA PRO A 526 -13.94 -1.02 17.80
C PRO A 526 -13.52 -2.31 17.08
N ILE A 527 -14.52 -3.14 16.76
CA ILE A 527 -14.35 -4.32 15.90
C ILE A 527 -15.41 -4.24 14.81
N SER A 528 -14.99 -4.29 13.55
CA SER A 528 -15.91 -4.47 12.42
C SER A 528 -15.93 -5.94 12.04
N LEU A 529 -17.09 -6.54 11.94
CA LEU A 529 -17.19 -7.95 11.55
C LEU A 529 -18.28 -8.21 10.53
N ILE A 530 -18.11 -9.29 9.78
CA ILE A 530 -19.07 -9.81 8.82
C ILE A 530 -19.19 -11.33 8.98
N CYS A 531 -20.40 -11.82 8.85
CA CYS A 531 -20.72 -13.24 8.79
C CYS A 531 -21.90 -13.49 7.85
N ARG A 532 -22.12 -14.73 7.46
CA ARG A 532 -23.34 -15.12 6.76
C ARG A 532 -24.55 -15.04 7.69
N LYS A 533 -25.72 -14.63 7.19
CA LYS A 533 -26.96 -14.62 7.97
C LYS A 533 -27.23 -15.97 8.61
N GLY A 534 -27.59 -15.94 9.90
CA GLY A 534 -27.85 -17.14 10.67
C GLY A 534 -26.61 -17.84 11.20
N THR A 535 -25.42 -17.24 11.11
CA THR A 535 -24.22 -17.74 11.80
C THR A 535 -24.48 -17.78 13.31
N PRO A 536 -24.29 -18.95 13.98
CA PRO A 536 -24.62 -19.07 15.40
C PRO A 536 -23.65 -18.25 16.28
N ARG A 537 -24.19 -17.68 17.37
CA ARG A 537 -23.40 -16.97 18.40
C ARG A 537 -23.29 -17.84 19.66
N ASP A 538 -22.82 -19.08 19.51
CA ASP A 538 -22.67 -20.07 20.57
C ASP A 538 -21.22 -20.55 20.75
N GLY A 539 -20.27 -19.86 20.14
CA GLY A 539 -18.85 -20.19 20.16
C GLY A 539 -18.45 -21.27 19.15
N SER A 540 -19.36 -21.77 18.33
CA SER A 540 -19.09 -22.85 17.38
C SER A 540 -18.54 -22.36 16.04
N ALA A 541 -18.77 -21.09 15.65
CA ALA A 541 -18.30 -20.55 14.40
C ALA A 541 -16.78 -20.32 14.40
N PRO A 542 -16.05 -20.71 13.35
CA PRO A 542 -14.66 -20.33 13.18
C PRO A 542 -14.56 -18.83 12.87
N CYS A 543 -13.47 -18.20 13.29
CA CYS A 543 -13.28 -16.77 13.11
C CYS A 543 -11.86 -16.44 12.67
N VAL A 544 -11.73 -15.46 11.77
CA VAL A 544 -10.47 -14.77 11.48
C VAL A 544 -10.53 -13.40 12.12
N LEU A 545 -9.56 -13.07 12.96
CA LEU A 545 -9.35 -11.72 13.50
C LEU A 545 -8.14 -11.09 12.83
N TYR A 546 -8.37 -10.05 12.06
CA TYR A 546 -7.35 -9.25 11.38
C TYR A 546 -7.02 -7.98 12.16
N GLY A 547 -5.74 -7.57 12.17
CA GLY A 547 -5.32 -6.29 12.71
C GLY A 547 -4.01 -5.80 12.10
N TYR A 548 -3.76 -4.47 12.22
CA TYR A 548 -2.52 -3.82 11.76
C TYR A 548 -1.89 -2.96 12.87
N GLY A 549 -2.47 -1.81 13.19
CA GLY A 549 -2.18 -1.01 14.38
C GLY A 549 -0.88 -0.22 14.37
N SER A 550 -0.46 0.35 13.23
CA SER A 550 0.75 1.18 13.13
C SER A 550 0.58 2.26 12.06
N TYR A 551 1.41 3.32 12.12
CA TYR A 551 1.55 4.38 11.11
C TYR A 551 0.28 5.20 10.85
N GLU A 552 -0.64 5.31 11.79
CA GLU A 552 -1.97 5.90 11.58
C GLU A 552 -2.78 5.18 10.46
N MET A 553 -2.31 4.00 10.00
CA MET A 553 -3.01 3.24 8.96
C MET A 553 -4.28 2.61 9.52
N SER A 554 -5.39 2.88 8.84
CA SER A 554 -6.70 2.35 9.22
C SER A 554 -7.03 1.08 8.45
N ALA A 555 -7.49 0.05 9.14
CA ALA A 555 -8.01 -1.18 8.55
C ALA A 555 -9.50 -1.00 8.22
N ASP A 556 -9.79 -0.30 7.11
CA ASP A 556 -11.15 0.04 6.72
C ASP A 556 -11.98 -1.17 6.25
N PRO A 557 -13.31 -1.16 6.42
CA PRO A 557 -14.21 -2.17 5.89
C PRO A 557 -14.21 -2.17 4.36
N TYR A 558 -13.74 -3.25 3.72
CA TYR A 558 -13.78 -3.40 2.26
C TYR A 558 -14.23 -4.80 1.86
N PHE A 559 -14.77 -4.92 0.67
CA PHE A 559 -15.19 -6.19 0.07
C PHE A 559 -13.99 -7.00 -0.43
N SER A 560 -14.05 -8.32 -0.26
CA SER A 560 -13.06 -9.23 -0.82
C SER A 560 -13.74 -10.50 -1.35
N VAL A 561 -13.51 -10.82 -2.63
CA VAL A 561 -14.01 -12.05 -3.24
C VAL A 561 -13.41 -13.29 -2.56
N SER A 562 -12.12 -13.25 -2.20
CA SER A 562 -11.47 -14.38 -1.53
C SER A 562 -12.06 -14.66 -0.13
N ARG A 563 -12.52 -13.61 0.57
CA ARG A 563 -13.17 -13.73 1.87
C ARG A 563 -14.47 -14.53 1.81
N LEU A 564 -15.17 -14.50 0.68
CA LEU A 564 -16.39 -15.30 0.49
C LEU A 564 -16.14 -16.79 0.68
N SER A 565 -14.96 -17.29 0.32
CA SER A 565 -14.58 -18.69 0.58
C SER A 565 -14.55 -19.06 2.05
N LEU A 566 -14.29 -18.08 2.95
CA LEU A 566 -14.44 -18.28 4.40
C LEU A 566 -15.89 -18.14 4.84
N LEU A 567 -16.55 -17.05 4.46
CA LEU A 567 -17.92 -16.75 4.90
C LEU A 567 -18.91 -17.87 4.50
N ASP A 568 -18.78 -18.42 3.30
CA ASP A 568 -19.62 -19.51 2.79
C ASP A 568 -19.34 -20.86 3.51
N ARG A 569 -18.21 -20.94 4.22
CA ARG A 569 -17.89 -22.06 5.14
C ARG A 569 -18.26 -21.77 6.60
N GLY A 570 -19.05 -20.72 6.85
CA GLY A 570 -19.56 -20.37 8.17
C GLY A 570 -18.57 -19.60 9.05
N PHE A 571 -17.51 -19.04 8.49
CA PHE A 571 -16.59 -18.18 9.24
C PHE A 571 -17.20 -16.82 9.56
N VAL A 572 -16.80 -16.29 10.71
CA VAL A 572 -16.85 -14.87 11.02
C VAL A 572 -15.52 -14.25 10.58
N TYR A 573 -15.57 -13.11 9.93
CA TYR A 573 -14.36 -12.31 9.65
C TYR A 573 -14.44 -11.01 10.42
N ALA A 574 -13.49 -10.78 11.30
CA ALA A 574 -13.44 -9.61 12.18
C ALA A 574 -12.17 -8.79 11.93
N VAL A 575 -12.30 -7.47 12.01
CA VAL A 575 -11.22 -6.49 11.92
C VAL A 575 -11.14 -5.75 13.24
N ALA A 576 -10.03 -5.88 13.95
CA ALA A 576 -9.75 -5.14 15.18
C ALA A 576 -9.14 -3.78 14.84
N HIS A 577 -9.81 -2.70 15.22
CA HIS A 577 -9.35 -1.33 15.00
C HIS A 577 -8.53 -0.87 16.21
N VAL A 578 -7.35 -1.46 16.39
CA VAL A 578 -6.50 -1.25 17.57
C VAL A 578 -5.79 0.09 17.55
N ARG A 579 -5.39 0.61 18.72
CA ARG A 579 -4.54 1.81 18.82
C ARG A 579 -3.23 1.63 18.05
N GLY A 580 -2.71 2.73 17.50
CA GLY A 580 -1.62 2.76 16.54
C GLY A 580 -2.12 2.83 15.09
N GLY A 581 -3.39 2.45 14.81
CA GLY A 581 -4.12 2.82 13.60
C GLY A 581 -4.69 4.25 13.68
N GLY A 582 -5.39 4.67 12.63
CA GLY A 582 -5.99 6.01 12.52
C GLY A 582 -7.51 6.05 12.65
N GLU A 583 -8.17 4.93 12.94
CA GLU A 583 -9.62 4.79 12.83
C GLU A 583 -10.39 5.79 13.70
N MET A 584 -9.90 6.05 14.92
CA MET A 584 -10.52 6.97 15.88
C MET A 584 -9.83 8.34 15.94
N GLY A 585 -9.06 8.72 14.88
CA GLY A 585 -8.35 9.98 14.77
C GLY A 585 -6.93 9.94 15.32
N ARG A 586 -6.26 11.11 15.35
CA ARG A 586 -4.82 11.21 15.63
C ARG A 586 -4.43 10.69 17.02
N ARG A 587 -5.23 10.93 18.04
CA ARG A 587 -4.95 10.42 19.38
C ARG A 587 -4.90 8.89 19.43
N TRP A 588 -5.70 8.22 18.61
CA TRP A 588 -5.72 6.77 18.49
C TRP A 588 -4.38 6.22 18.01
N TYR A 589 -3.77 6.92 17.06
CA TYR A 589 -2.42 6.65 16.59
C TYR A 589 -1.38 6.93 17.68
N ASP A 590 -1.39 8.12 18.29
CA ASP A 590 -0.40 8.54 19.28
C ASP A 590 -0.40 7.66 20.54
N ASP A 591 -1.55 7.08 20.90
CA ASP A 591 -1.69 6.15 22.01
C ASP A 591 -1.28 4.71 21.68
N GLY A 592 -0.84 4.43 20.46
CA GLY A 592 -0.38 3.12 20.00
C GLY A 592 1.01 3.11 19.36
N LYS A 593 1.85 4.12 19.58
CA LYS A 593 3.21 4.20 19.04
C LYS A 593 4.26 4.47 20.13
N MET A 594 5.54 4.34 19.77
CA MET A 594 6.68 4.59 20.66
C MET A 594 6.51 3.89 22.02
N LEU A 595 6.67 4.58 23.14
CA LEU A 595 6.52 4.03 24.48
C LEU A 595 5.07 3.67 24.88
N ARG A 596 4.12 3.76 23.95
CA ARG A 596 2.74 3.31 24.12
C ARG A 596 2.36 2.14 23.19
N LYS A 597 3.32 1.60 22.46
CA LYS A 597 3.11 0.56 21.45
C LYS A 597 2.44 -0.71 22.01
N THR A 598 2.67 -1.06 23.26
CA THR A 598 2.04 -2.22 23.91
C THR A 598 0.52 -2.13 23.96
N ASN A 599 -0.07 -0.92 23.90
CA ASN A 599 -1.51 -0.74 23.80
C ASN A 599 -2.09 -1.41 22.56
N THR A 600 -1.38 -1.36 21.42
CA THR A 600 -1.77 -2.04 20.19
C THR A 600 -1.99 -3.54 20.40
N PHE A 601 -1.06 -4.17 21.12
CA PHE A 601 -1.06 -5.62 21.35
C PHE A 601 -2.12 -6.03 22.35
N THR A 602 -2.26 -5.29 23.45
CA THR A 602 -3.29 -5.54 24.48
C THR A 602 -4.69 -5.29 23.95
N ASP A 603 -4.90 -4.30 23.08
CA ASP A 603 -6.15 -4.05 22.39
C ASP A 603 -6.56 -5.24 21.51
N PHE A 604 -5.61 -5.82 20.77
CA PHE A 604 -5.88 -6.98 19.92
C PHE A 604 -6.26 -8.22 20.71
N VAL A 605 -5.56 -8.46 21.83
CA VAL A 605 -5.92 -9.56 22.75
C VAL A 605 -7.30 -9.32 23.34
N ALA A 606 -7.62 -8.09 23.76
CA ALA A 606 -8.96 -7.76 24.28
C ALA A 606 -10.06 -7.95 23.22
N CYS A 607 -9.77 -7.66 21.93
CA CYS A 607 -10.70 -7.97 20.83
C CYS A 607 -10.91 -9.49 20.68
N ALA A 608 -9.86 -10.30 20.76
CA ALA A 608 -9.95 -11.74 20.71
C ALA A 608 -10.81 -12.29 21.87
N GLU A 609 -10.55 -11.83 23.10
CA GLU A 609 -11.30 -12.22 24.30
C GLU A 609 -12.78 -11.79 24.22
N HIS A 610 -13.05 -10.60 23.67
CA HIS A 610 -14.41 -10.12 23.43
C HIS A 610 -15.17 -11.03 22.46
N LEU A 611 -14.57 -11.40 21.32
CA LEU A 611 -15.20 -12.29 20.34
C LEU A 611 -15.52 -13.66 20.92
N VAL A 612 -14.67 -14.17 21.80
CA VAL A 612 -14.90 -15.44 22.50
C VAL A 612 -16.01 -15.28 23.54
N SER A 613 -15.92 -14.29 24.43
CA SER A 613 -16.88 -14.11 25.52
C SER A 613 -18.28 -13.71 25.05
N SER A 614 -18.39 -13.05 23.90
CA SER A 614 -19.67 -12.71 23.26
C SER A 614 -20.26 -13.82 22.38
N GLY A 615 -19.60 -14.99 22.32
CA GLY A 615 -20.09 -16.16 21.62
C GLY A 615 -19.90 -16.17 20.11
N TRP A 616 -19.13 -15.23 19.54
CA TRP A 616 -18.83 -15.25 18.11
C TRP A 616 -17.95 -16.43 17.69
N THR A 617 -17.06 -16.89 18.57
CA THR A 617 -16.13 -17.98 18.30
C THR A 617 -15.62 -18.58 19.62
N SER A 618 -14.69 -19.54 19.53
CA SER A 618 -13.93 -20.07 20.67
C SER A 618 -12.42 -19.97 20.40
N PRO A 619 -11.55 -19.99 21.43
CA PRO A 619 -10.11 -19.84 21.25
C PRO A 619 -9.51 -20.80 20.22
N ARG A 620 -9.94 -22.06 20.21
CA ARG A 620 -9.47 -23.09 19.26
C ARG A 620 -9.84 -22.80 17.80
N ARG A 621 -10.86 -21.98 17.55
CA ARG A 621 -11.39 -21.65 16.23
C ARG A 621 -11.06 -20.22 15.78
N LEU A 622 -10.38 -19.46 16.63
CA LEU A 622 -9.98 -18.08 16.34
C LEU A 622 -8.58 -18.04 15.73
N ILE A 623 -8.51 -17.62 14.48
CA ILE A 623 -7.24 -17.46 13.75
C ILE A 623 -6.88 -15.98 13.71
N ALA A 624 -5.74 -15.62 14.28
CA ALA A 624 -5.19 -14.28 14.14
C ALA A 624 -4.49 -14.12 12.77
N ARG A 625 -4.70 -13.00 12.09
CA ARG A 625 -4.03 -12.67 10.83
C ARG A 625 -3.49 -11.24 10.85
N GLY A 626 -2.24 -11.04 10.45
CA GLY A 626 -1.61 -9.73 10.32
C GLY A 626 -0.43 -9.76 9.38
N GLY A 627 -0.12 -8.62 8.75
CA GLY A 627 0.99 -8.51 7.80
C GLY A 627 1.87 -7.31 8.12
N SER A 628 3.18 -7.38 7.80
CA SER A 628 4.14 -6.28 8.03
C SER A 628 4.16 -5.88 9.52
N ALA A 629 3.86 -4.63 9.87
CA ALA A 629 3.65 -4.22 11.26
C ALA A 629 2.47 -4.95 11.94
N GLY A 630 1.44 -5.38 11.18
CA GLY A 630 0.42 -6.31 11.68
C GLY A 630 0.97 -7.72 11.96
N GLY A 631 2.09 -8.09 11.35
CA GLY A 631 2.86 -9.28 11.69
C GLY A 631 3.54 -9.16 13.06
N LEU A 632 4.10 -7.97 13.39
CA LEU A 632 4.53 -7.64 14.75
C LEU A 632 3.36 -7.78 15.75
N LEU A 633 2.19 -7.24 15.39
CA LEU A 633 0.99 -7.33 16.23
C LEU A 633 0.65 -8.78 16.59
N VAL A 634 0.50 -9.66 15.58
CA VAL A 634 0.11 -11.06 15.84
C VAL A 634 1.22 -11.87 16.50
N GLY A 635 2.49 -11.56 16.22
CA GLY A 635 3.65 -12.15 16.88
C GLY A 635 3.73 -11.78 18.37
N ALA A 636 3.50 -10.49 18.71
CA ALA A 636 3.45 -10.02 20.09
C ALA A 636 2.22 -10.60 20.82
N ALA A 637 1.05 -10.66 20.17
CA ALA A 637 -0.14 -11.27 20.72
C ALA A 637 0.05 -12.78 21.01
N ALA A 638 0.81 -13.48 20.14
CA ALA A 638 1.19 -14.87 20.38
C ALA A 638 2.03 -15.06 21.64
N ASN A 639 2.91 -14.10 21.94
CA ASN A 639 3.68 -14.10 23.17
C ASN A 639 2.83 -13.72 24.39
N LEU A 640 1.90 -12.78 24.26
CA LEU A 640 1.07 -12.31 25.38
C LEU A 640 -0.01 -13.32 25.80
N ALA A 641 -0.72 -13.88 24.81
CA ALA A 641 -1.89 -14.73 25.04
C ALA A 641 -1.97 -15.88 24.02
N PRO A 642 -1.00 -16.81 23.99
CA PRO A 642 -0.99 -17.90 23.02
C PRO A 642 -2.25 -18.78 23.07
N GLN A 643 -2.87 -18.90 24.25
CA GLN A 643 -4.08 -19.68 24.46
C GLN A 643 -5.35 -19.02 23.87
N ALA A 644 -5.30 -17.76 23.49
CA ALA A 644 -6.45 -17.05 22.91
C ALA A 644 -6.70 -17.44 21.44
N PHE A 645 -5.72 -18.07 20.78
CA PHE A 645 -5.73 -18.32 19.35
C PHE A 645 -5.61 -19.80 19.02
N GLY A 646 -6.38 -20.27 18.05
CA GLY A 646 -6.27 -21.60 17.46
C GLY A 646 -5.22 -21.68 16.36
N GLY A 647 -4.76 -20.54 15.83
CA GLY A 647 -3.69 -20.43 14.83
C GLY A 647 -3.35 -18.99 14.51
N ILE A 648 -2.17 -18.79 13.90
CA ILE A 648 -1.66 -17.45 13.53
C ILE A 648 -1.15 -17.48 12.10
N VAL A 649 -1.58 -16.51 11.29
CA VAL A 649 -1.02 -16.22 9.97
C VAL A 649 -0.29 -14.89 10.06
N ALA A 650 1.03 -14.94 9.85
CA ALA A 650 1.93 -13.78 9.86
C ALA A 650 2.54 -13.59 8.46
N HIS A 651 2.08 -12.59 7.73
CA HIS A 651 2.53 -12.31 6.36
C HIS A 651 3.56 -11.19 6.36
N VAL A 652 4.74 -11.41 5.76
CA VAL A 652 5.90 -10.50 5.75
C VAL A 652 6.12 -9.83 7.12
N PRO A 653 6.21 -10.61 8.22
CA PRO A 653 5.98 -10.10 9.55
C PRO A 653 7.23 -9.43 10.15
N PHE A 654 7.06 -8.25 10.73
CA PHE A 654 8.08 -7.48 11.45
C PHE A 654 8.28 -8.03 12.88
N VAL A 655 8.94 -9.19 12.98
CA VAL A 655 9.00 -9.97 14.24
C VAL A 655 10.33 -9.93 14.98
N ASP A 656 11.39 -9.43 14.33
CA ASP A 656 12.70 -9.18 14.95
C ASP A 656 12.97 -7.68 15.09
N SER A 657 11.93 -6.97 15.50
CA SER A 657 11.84 -5.50 15.45
C SER A 657 12.98 -4.81 16.22
N LEU A 658 13.41 -5.34 17.36
CA LEU A 658 14.53 -4.75 18.11
C LEU A 658 15.84 -4.83 17.33
N THR A 659 16.15 -5.97 16.73
CA THR A 659 17.40 -6.15 15.95
C THR A 659 17.43 -5.21 14.75
N THR A 660 16.32 -5.12 14.03
CA THR A 660 16.20 -4.28 12.82
C THR A 660 16.33 -2.79 13.17
N ILE A 661 15.62 -2.31 14.21
CA ILE A 661 15.63 -0.89 14.56
C ILE A 661 16.94 -0.44 15.26
N LEU A 662 17.76 -1.37 15.70
CA LEU A 662 19.11 -1.10 16.20
C LEU A 662 20.17 -0.91 15.10
N ASP A 663 19.88 -1.22 13.87
CA ASP A 663 20.84 -1.11 12.76
C ASP A 663 20.41 -0.02 11.76
N PRO A 664 20.96 1.21 11.87
CA PRO A 664 20.61 2.33 11.00
C PRO A 664 21.02 2.11 9.53
N SER A 665 21.83 1.11 9.21
CA SER A 665 22.21 0.79 7.84
C SER A 665 21.13 -0.01 7.10
N LEU A 666 20.16 -0.59 7.81
CA LEU A 666 19.07 -1.34 7.22
C LEU A 666 17.99 -0.42 6.63
N PRO A 667 17.31 -0.86 5.59
CA PRO A 667 16.19 -0.12 4.99
C PRO A 667 15.16 0.31 6.06
N LEU A 668 14.63 1.52 5.92
CA LEU A 668 13.59 2.13 6.75
C LEU A 668 13.99 2.46 8.20
N THR A 669 15.01 1.87 8.78
CA THR A 669 15.31 1.97 10.24
C THR A 669 15.29 3.40 10.77
N VAL A 670 16.04 4.33 10.17
CA VAL A 670 16.12 5.72 10.67
C VAL A 670 14.77 6.43 10.53
N THR A 671 14.04 6.20 9.44
CA THR A 671 12.71 6.78 9.21
C THR A 671 11.64 6.24 10.17
N GLU A 672 11.88 5.07 10.74
CA GLU A 672 10.97 4.36 11.64
C GLU A 672 11.17 4.72 13.13
N TRP A 673 12.25 5.44 13.48
CA TRP A 673 12.49 5.85 14.87
C TRP A 673 11.37 6.74 15.44
N GLU A 674 10.64 7.46 14.60
CA GLU A 674 9.50 8.26 15.04
C GLU A 674 8.20 7.42 15.23
N GLU A 675 8.19 6.17 14.76
CA GLU A 675 7.10 5.21 15.01
C GLU A 675 7.40 4.31 16.23
N TRP A 676 8.62 3.75 16.27
CA TRP A 676 9.00 2.74 17.26
C TRP A 676 9.79 3.33 18.44
N GLY A 677 10.44 4.48 18.26
CA GLY A 677 11.47 5.05 19.11
C GLY A 677 12.88 4.69 18.61
N ASN A 678 13.89 5.42 19.08
CA ASN A 678 15.30 5.17 18.77
C ASN A 678 15.98 4.36 19.89
N PRO A 679 16.11 3.03 19.76
CA PRO A 679 16.75 2.20 20.79
C PRO A 679 18.28 2.28 20.77
N VAL A 680 18.88 2.94 19.78
CA VAL A 680 20.34 3.13 19.71
C VAL A 680 20.79 4.16 20.75
N ASP A 681 20.07 5.28 20.84
CA ASP A 681 20.44 6.42 21.70
C ASP A 681 19.72 6.41 23.04
N ASP A 682 18.55 5.74 23.14
CA ASP A 682 17.70 5.75 24.34
C ASP A 682 17.55 4.36 24.95
N ALA A 683 18.16 4.18 26.14
CA ALA A 683 18.10 2.93 26.91
C ALA A 683 16.66 2.56 27.35
N GLN A 684 15.78 3.54 27.58
CA GLN A 684 14.39 3.29 27.94
C GLN A 684 13.62 2.72 26.73
N VAL A 685 13.84 3.30 25.55
CA VAL A 685 13.26 2.79 24.29
C VAL A 685 13.77 1.38 24.01
N TYR A 686 15.08 1.15 24.16
CA TYR A 686 15.68 -0.18 24.01
C TYR A 686 14.99 -1.22 24.90
N ALA A 687 14.90 -0.94 26.20
CA ALA A 687 14.28 -1.85 27.17
C ALA A 687 12.80 -2.08 26.87
N TYR A 688 12.09 -1.05 26.45
CA TYR A 688 10.67 -1.13 26.08
C TYR A 688 10.46 -1.96 24.82
N MET A 689 11.24 -1.74 23.75
CA MET A 689 11.17 -2.53 22.52
C MET A 689 11.54 -3.99 22.77
N LYS A 690 12.58 -4.25 23.56
CA LYS A 690 12.99 -5.60 23.93
C LYS A 690 11.85 -6.37 24.61
N ALA A 691 11.07 -5.70 25.45
CA ALA A 691 9.98 -6.30 26.21
C ALA A 691 8.79 -6.76 25.34
N TYR A 692 8.63 -6.22 24.14
CA TYR A 692 7.51 -6.62 23.25
C TYR A 692 7.94 -7.28 21.95
N SER A 693 9.20 -7.15 21.51
CA SER A 693 9.68 -7.74 20.25
C SER A 693 9.39 -9.24 20.20
N PRO A 694 8.67 -9.74 19.18
CA PRO A 694 8.25 -11.13 19.15
C PRO A 694 9.40 -12.12 19.23
N TYR A 695 10.50 -11.89 18.52
CA TYR A 695 11.68 -12.75 18.52
C TYR A 695 12.33 -12.84 19.89
N GLU A 696 12.48 -11.72 20.62
CA GLU A 696 13.12 -11.65 21.92
C GLU A 696 12.31 -12.36 23.03
N ASN A 697 10.98 -12.43 22.88
CA ASN A 697 10.06 -12.89 23.92
C ASN A 697 9.47 -14.28 23.69
N ILE A 698 10.08 -15.09 22.81
CA ILE A 698 9.72 -16.48 22.69
C ILE A 698 10.06 -17.22 23.99
N GLY A 699 9.05 -17.82 24.62
CA GLY A 699 9.20 -18.57 25.86
C GLY A 699 9.05 -20.09 25.66
N ASP A 700 9.57 -20.84 26.65
CA ASP A 700 9.34 -22.30 26.79
C ASP A 700 7.89 -22.56 27.24
N ARG A 701 6.97 -22.49 26.29
CA ARG A 701 5.52 -22.68 26.48
C ARG A 701 4.85 -23.12 25.19
N ALA A 702 3.59 -23.53 25.28
CA ALA A 702 2.79 -23.95 24.12
C ALA A 702 2.35 -22.72 23.30
N TYR A 703 2.61 -22.76 22.00
CA TYR A 703 2.11 -21.82 21.00
C TYR A 703 1.14 -22.50 20.04
N PRO A 704 0.15 -21.77 19.52
CA PRO A 704 -0.73 -22.29 18.47
C PRO A 704 0.07 -22.60 17.19
N PRO A 705 -0.53 -23.32 16.22
CA PRO A 705 0.00 -23.39 14.87
C PRO A 705 0.29 -22.01 14.28
N ILE A 706 1.45 -21.83 13.64
CA ILE A 706 1.86 -20.59 13.02
C ILE A 706 2.25 -20.84 11.56
N LEU A 707 1.71 -20.03 10.65
CA LEU A 707 2.13 -19.94 9.27
C LEU A 707 2.73 -18.54 9.03
N ALA A 708 4.06 -18.49 8.89
CA ALA A 708 4.79 -17.30 8.48
C ALA A 708 5.06 -17.35 6.97
N ILE A 709 4.80 -16.25 6.29
CA ILE A 709 5.05 -16.08 4.85
C ILE A 709 5.94 -14.86 4.66
N THR A 710 6.97 -14.98 3.83
CA THR A 710 7.90 -13.89 3.53
C THR A 710 8.40 -13.96 2.10
N SER A 711 9.16 -12.96 1.67
CA SER A 711 9.75 -12.86 0.34
C SER A 711 11.24 -12.53 0.43
N LEU A 712 12.06 -13.20 -0.37
CA LEU A 712 13.53 -13.06 -0.34
C LEU A 712 13.99 -11.63 -0.69
N ASN A 713 13.27 -10.95 -1.57
CA ASN A 713 13.62 -9.61 -2.03
C ASN A 713 12.84 -8.49 -1.30
N ASP A 714 12.22 -8.82 -0.18
CA ASP A 714 11.52 -7.83 0.65
C ASP A 714 12.52 -6.79 1.18
N THR A 715 12.29 -5.51 0.81
CA THR A 715 13.11 -4.36 1.21
C THR A 715 12.53 -3.60 2.40
N ARG A 716 11.32 -3.95 2.87
CA ARG A 716 10.63 -3.27 3.96
C ARG A 716 10.70 -4.04 5.27
N VAL A 717 10.49 -5.36 5.19
CA VAL A 717 10.67 -6.30 6.29
C VAL A 717 11.52 -7.45 5.78
N LEU A 718 12.76 -7.51 6.24
CA LEU A 718 13.74 -8.43 5.71
C LEU A 718 13.35 -9.89 5.98
N TYR A 719 13.47 -10.75 4.96
CA TYR A 719 13.06 -12.15 4.99
C TYR A 719 13.64 -12.95 6.17
N HIS A 720 14.80 -12.54 6.68
CA HIS A 720 15.44 -13.23 7.78
C HIS A 720 14.72 -13.05 9.12
N GLU A 721 13.92 -12.01 9.30
CA GLU A 721 13.15 -11.84 10.53
C GLU A 721 12.20 -13.02 10.79
N PRO A 722 11.25 -13.36 9.90
CA PRO A 722 10.42 -14.56 10.09
C PRO A 722 11.21 -15.86 10.04
N ALA A 723 12.31 -15.95 9.28
CA ALA A 723 13.15 -17.13 9.26
C ALA A 723 13.79 -17.41 10.63
N LYS A 724 14.38 -16.40 11.25
CA LYS A 724 14.90 -16.44 12.61
C LYS A 724 13.81 -16.76 13.62
N TRP A 725 12.67 -16.10 13.49
CA TRP A 725 11.53 -16.29 14.41
C TRP A 725 11.04 -17.74 14.43
N ILE A 726 10.83 -18.36 13.25
CA ILE A 726 10.40 -19.77 13.15
C ILE A 726 11.50 -20.73 13.65
N ALA A 727 12.77 -20.45 13.33
CA ALA A 727 13.90 -21.27 13.85
C ALA A 727 13.92 -21.27 15.39
N ARG A 728 13.80 -20.11 16.02
CA ARG A 728 13.80 -19.95 17.48
C ARG A 728 12.54 -20.55 18.13
N LEU A 729 11.36 -20.39 17.54
CA LEU A 729 10.14 -21.05 18.00
C LEU A 729 10.30 -22.56 18.08
N ARG A 730 10.88 -23.20 17.06
CA ARG A 730 11.12 -24.65 17.06
C ARG A 730 12.16 -25.11 18.09
N ALA A 731 13.16 -24.26 18.37
CA ALA A 731 14.18 -24.59 19.35
C ALA A 731 13.72 -24.39 20.80
N THR A 732 12.75 -23.49 21.05
CA THR A 732 12.39 -23.05 22.41
C THR A 732 10.97 -23.43 22.79
N ALA A 733 10.01 -23.33 21.88
CA ALA A 733 8.58 -23.43 22.18
C ALA A 733 8.04 -24.85 21.97
N HIS A 734 6.86 -25.11 22.55
CA HIS A 734 6.07 -26.32 22.33
C HIS A 734 4.82 -26.02 21.48
N GLY A 735 4.15 -27.06 20.96
CA GLY A 735 2.94 -26.90 20.13
C GLY A 735 3.23 -26.83 18.65
N GLY A 736 2.71 -25.84 17.94
CA GLY A 736 2.85 -25.72 16.49
C GLY A 736 1.85 -26.58 15.71
N PRO A 737 2.08 -26.89 14.41
CA PRO A 737 3.35 -26.70 13.69
C PRO A 737 3.71 -25.24 13.42
N PHE A 738 5.03 -24.96 13.40
CA PHE A 738 5.57 -23.66 13.01
C PHE A 738 6.10 -23.77 11.58
N LEU A 739 5.44 -23.09 10.65
CA LEU A 739 5.69 -23.21 9.22
C LEU A 739 6.24 -21.88 8.67
N LEU A 740 7.25 -21.98 7.81
CA LEU A 740 7.79 -20.86 7.04
C LEU A 740 7.61 -21.12 5.55
N LYS A 741 7.07 -20.13 4.84
CA LYS A 741 7.01 -20.10 3.39
C LYS A 741 7.74 -18.85 2.89
N THR A 742 8.80 -19.03 2.11
CA THR A 742 9.54 -17.93 1.48
C THR A 742 9.29 -17.91 -0.02
N GLU A 743 8.81 -16.79 -0.53
CA GLU A 743 8.77 -16.54 -1.97
C GLU A 743 10.17 -16.10 -2.45
N MET A 744 10.81 -16.94 -3.25
CA MET A 744 12.23 -16.76 -3.59
C MET A 744 12.50 -15.66 -4.62
N VAL A 745 11.45 -15.13 -5.29
CA VAL A 745 11.58 -14.13 -6.36
C VAL A 745 10.72 -12.88 -6.15
N ALA A 746 10.03 -12.80 -5.02
CA ALA A 746 9.10 -11.69 -4.74
C ALA A 746 9.67 -10.68 -3.74
N GLY A 747 9.09 -9.47 -3.70
CA GLY A 747 9.32 -8.43 -2.71
C GLY A 747 8.22 -8.36 -1.64
N HIS A 748 8.08 -7.21 -0.96
CA HIS A 748 7.12 -7.02 0.15
C HIS A 748 5.65 -7.29 -0.21
N GLY A 749 5.27 -7.01 -1.44
CA GLY A 749 3.91 -7.25 -1.94
C GLY A 749 3.59 -8.72 -2.29
N GLY A 750 4.52 -9.66 -2.06
CA GLY A 750 4.35 -11.05 -2.46
C GLY A 750 4.50 -11.26 -3.97
N ARG A 751 3.90 -12.32 -4.49
CA ARG A 751 3.96 -12.65 -5.92
C ARG A 751 3.28 -11.60 -6.78
N SER A 752 3.93 -11.22 -7.87
CA SER A 752 3.32 -10.36 -8.87
C SER A 752 2.38 -11.15 -9.79
N GLY A 753 1.37 -10.46 -10.34
CA GLY A 753 0.37 -11.10 -11.19
C GLY A 753 -0.83 -11.66 -10.41
N ARG A 754 -2.03 -11.44 -10.97
CA ARG A 754 -3.29 -11.71 -10.24
C ARG A 754 -3.54 -13.20 -9.94
N TYR A 755 -3.18 -14.12 -10.86
CA TYR A 755 -3.41 -15.54 -10.63
C TYR A 755 -2.47 -16.10 -9.58
N ASP A 756 -1.23 -15.63 -9.54
CA ASP A 756 -0.26 -16.06 -8.54
C ASP A 756 -0.64 -15.53 -7.15
N ALA A 757 -1.10 -14.29 -7.06
CA ALA A 757 -1.67 -13.73 -5.83
C ALA A 757 -2.92 -14.51 -5.36
N TRP A 758 -3.80 -14.93 -6.27
CA TRP A 758 -4.96 -15.77 -5.92
C TRP A 758 -4.55 -17.16 -5.43
N ARG A 759 -3.49 -17.76 -5.99
CA ARG A 759 -2.96 -19.06 -5.53
C ARG A 759 -2.34 -18.95 -4.15
N GLU A 760 -1.61 -17.87 -3.89
CA GLU A 760 -1.05 -17.60 -2.56
C GLU A 760 -2.16 -17.41 -1.52
N GLU A 761 -3.16 -16.57 -1.81
CA GLU A 761 -4.30 -16.39 -0.92
C GLU A 761 -5.08 -17.69 -0.72
N ALA A 762 -5.29 -18.49 -1.76
CA ALA A 762 -5.95 -19.80 -1.64
C ALA A 762 -5.18 -20.78 -0.72
N MET A 763 -3.85 -20.73 -0.74
CA MET A 763 -3.00 -21.50 0.19
C MET A 763 -3.23 -21.03 1.64
N ILE A 764 -3.24 -19.72 1.87
CA ILE A 764 -3.46 -19.13 3.20
C ILE A 764 -4.85 -19.51 3.72
N LEU A 765 -5.90 -19.33 2.89
CA LEU A 765 -7.27 -19.65 3.28
C LEU A 765 -7.49 -21.14 3.54
N ALA A 766 -6.87 -22.02 2.74
CA ALA A 766 -6.93 -23.46 2.97
C ALA A 766 -6.28 -23.86 4.32
N TRP A 767 -5.15 -23.22 4.66
CA TRP A 767 -4.51 -23.41 5.96
C TRP A 767 -5.41 -22.92 7.12
N ILE A 768 -6.02 -21.72 6.97
CA ILE A 768 -6.96 -21.16 7.95
C ILE A 768 -8.14 -22.12 8.19
N VAL A 769 -8.80 -22.55 7.10
CA VAL A 769 -9.96 -23.45 7.17
C VAL A 769 -9.59 -24.77 7.88
N THR A 770 -8.46 -25.36 7.52
CA THR A 770 -8.02 -26.63 8.10
C THR A 770 -7.65 -26.48 9.57
N THR A 771 -6.95 -25.42 9.94
CA THR A 771 -6.52 -25.16 11.32
C THR A 771 -7.69 -24.84 12.23
N ALA A 772 -8.67 -24.07 11.76
CA ALA A 772 -9.87 -23.75 12.56
C ALA A 772 -10.86 -24.91 12.71
N ALA A 773 -10.78 -25.93 11.87
CA ALA A 773 -11.59 -27.15 11.97
C ALA A 773 -11.09 -28.10 13.07
N GLY A 774 -9.85 -27.94 13.47
CA GLY A 774 -9.26 -28.60 14.59
C GLY A 774 -8.64 -29.72 14.77
#